data_8848602ddf7f51c3edd3f4b07fa3ead4
#
_entry.id   8848602ddf7f51c3edd3f4b07fa3ead4
#
_cell.length_a   1.000
_cell.length_b   1.000
_cell.length_c   1.000
_cell.angle_alpha   90.00
_cell.angle_beta   90.00
_cell.angle_gamma   90.00
#
_symmetry.space_group_name_H-M   'P 1'
#
loop_
_entity.id
_entity.type
_entity.pdbx_description
1 polymer ?
#
loop_
_entity_poly.entity_id
_entity_poly.type
_entity_poly.pdbx_seq_one_letter_code
_entity_poly.pdbx_strand_id
1 'polypeptide(L)'
;MTDTSRGEYASDELQTTDVHRIGPTMPMSSERASGPVEAPDKTVEGFVAAFLNELNFGQGVLLSRSTVNDQYLALARTVRQYLMAGWLETGVQRRESGRKTIGYLSAEYLLGRQLGNALLATDLQDIADEAMKQCGIDIAALRAQEIEPGLGNGGLGRLAACFVDSLATMDVPCIGYGIRYEYGIFRQTFEDNRQVEVPDSWLSLGSPWEFPHPERQVRVDFGGRTETYTDDQGRERSRWIPDWNVLGIPYHHMVPGFRNGTVNTLRLWSAKATQAFDLQIFNSGDYAAAVRAQTFAENISKVLYPEDSTPQGKELRLQQQYFFVACSLHDFIQNTLPQDFDLRRLPERIIFQLNDTHPVIAIPELMRILVDRKGFDWDEAWDITRQCFAYTCHTLLPEALEVWSAELLGRLLPRHLEIIYRINKEFLEEVRETYPGDEMRIRSMSIIAEHPERSVRMAYLATIGSSKVNGVAELHSQLLRDKVLPEFSQYWPEKFTNVTNGVTPRRFVFLANRRLSDLITDKIGSGWVTDLERLRDLEPYADDADFRAEFAAVKQANKERLFKVLQARDGIELPEHAMLDVMVKRLHEYKRQSLKLLHIVSTYESIISGRVRAEDVVPRTFVFGAKAAPGYHMAKETIFLINSVAETINADERVKDVLSVAFPANYNVTLAEKLIPAADLSEQISLAGKEASGTGNMKFALNGALTIGTDDGANVEIRQLVGDDNFFLFGMTEPEVEQLRAEGYQPTSYYRSNDRLRATIDLLAGGHFTRGDRAASAQVVDNLLTQDPFMALADFQGYLDAQDRVDTVYRDTDAWTRSAILNVARSGFFSSDRSMRDYLDRIWNA
;
A
#
# COMPACT_ATOMS: atom_id res chain seq x y z
N MET A 1 -53.30 47.64 -6.04
CA MET A 1 -52.83 48.32 -4.85
C MET A 1 -51.75 47.43 -4.29
N THR A 2 -50.52 47.69 -4.70
CA THR A 2 -49.38 48.18 -3.97
C THR A 2 -49.13 47.40 -2.67
N ASP A 3 -48.08 46.61 -2.60
CA ASP A 3 -46.80 47.17 -2.22
C ASP A 3 -45.60 46.25 -2.48
N THR A 4 -44.55 46.86 -2.95
CA THR A 4 -43.21 46.38 -3.15
C THR A 4 -42.49 46.32 -1.83
N SER A 5 -41.83 45.18 -1.52
CA SER A 5 -40.68 45.24 -0.60
C SER A 5 -39.50 44.49 -1.24
N ARG A 6 -38.48 45.26 -1.60
CA ARG A 6 -37.14 44.82 -1.92
C ARG A 6 -36.56 44.14 -0.68
N GLY A 7 -36.32 42.84 -0.75
CA GLY A 7 -35.45 42.18 0.21
C GLY A 7 -34.00 42.36 -0.21
N GLU A 8 -33.25 43.11 0.54
CA GLU A 8 -31.80 43.18 0.53
C GLU A 8 -31.22 41.78 0.82
N TYR A 9 -30.50 41.21 -0.15
CA TYR A 9 -29.68 40.04 0.10
C TYR A 9 -28.46 40.48 0.91
N ALA A 10 -28.59 40.36 2.23
CA ALA A 10 -27.47 40.45 3.14
C ALA A 10 -26.46 39.33 2.80
N SER A 11 -25.18 39.69 2.80
CA SER A 11 -24.04 38.83 2.75
C SER A 11 -24.26 37.62 3.64
N ASP A 12 -24.40 36.42 3.07
CA ASP A 12 -24.47 35.15 3.78
C ASP A 12 -23.12 34.82 4.43
N GLU A 13 -22.84 35.46 5.56
CA GLU A 13 -22.14 34.76 6.64
C GLU A 13 -23.11 33.68 7.13
N LEU A 14 -22.93 32.47 6.60
CA LEU A 14 -23.67 31.28 6.99
C LEU A 14 -23.69 31.17 8.53
N GLN A 15 -24.83 31.46 9.11
CA GLN A 15 -25.14 31.08 10.48
C GLN A 15 -25.02 29.55 10.56
N THR A 16 -23.89 29.11 11.09
CA THR A 16 -23.71 27.74 11.58
C THR A 16 -24.65 27.60 12.78
N THR A 17 -25.82 27.00 12.59
CA THR A 17 -26.69 26.57 13.67
C THR A 17 -25.88 25.58 14.53
N ASP A 18 -25.59 26.00 15.76
CA ASP A 18 -25.21 25.19 16.92
C ASP A 18 -24.25 23.97 16.76
N VAL A 19 -23.14 24.16 16.05
CA VAL A 19 -21.90 23.51 16.48
C VAL A 19 -21.24 24.51 17.41
N HIS A 20 -21.02 24.17 18.69
CA HIS A 20 -20.33 25.02 19.63
C HIS A 20 -19.12 25.63 18.92
N ARG A 21 -19.13 26.95 18.68
CA ARG A 21 -17.96 27.71 18.30
C ARG A 21 -16.99 27.47 19.43
N ILE A 22 -16.04 26.54 19.28
CA ILE A 22 -14.79 26.63 20.01
C ILE A 22 -14.25 27.96 19.54
N GLY A 23 -14.24 28.95 20.45
CA GLY A 23 -13.85 30.31 20.12
C GLY A 23 -12.49 30.32 19.43
N PRO A 24 -12.14 31.39 18.69
CA PRO A 24 -10.84 31.47 18.05
C PRO A 24 -9.80 31.08 19.09
N THR A 25 -8.92 30.12 18.75
CA THR A 25 -7.77 29.77 19.59
C THR A 25 -7.10 31.12 19.90
N MET A 26 -7.24 31.62 21.15
CA MET A 26 -6.54 32.84 21.55
C MET A 26 -5.07 32.60 21.18
N PRO A 27 -4.40 33.54 20.48
CA PRO A 27 -2.97 33.48 20.35
C PRO A 27 -2.45 33.46 21.79
N MET A 28 -1.86 32.34 22.23
CA MET A 28 -1.20 32.32 23.54
C MET A 28 -0.12 33.38 23.47
N SER A 29 -0.20 34.36 24.38
CA SER A 29 0.85 35.34 24.53
C SER A 29 2.17 34.60 24.66
N SER A 30 3.18 35.00 23.87
CA SER A 30 4.52 34.42 23.81
C SER A 30 5.29 34.39 25.15
N GLU A 31 4.70 34.84 26.25
CA GLU A 31 5.32 34.95 27.57
C GLU A 31 4.97 33.80 28.55
N ARG A 32 4.08 32.89 28.21
CA ARG A 32 3.98 31.63 28.96
C ARG A 32 4.74 30.56 28.19
N ALA A 33 6.07 30.57 28.35
CA ALA A 33 6.91 29.48 27.96
C ALA A 33 6.34 28.18 28.58
N SER A 34 5.74 27.34 27.77
CA SER A 34 5.62 25.94 28.11
C SER A 34 7.06 25.46 28.31
N GLY A 35 7.39 25.00 29.51
CA GLY A 35 8.68 24.32 29.76
C GLY A 35 8.85 23.19 28.72
N PRO A 36 10.07 22.68 28.57
CA PRO A 36 10.31 21.58 27.66
C PRO A 36 9.33 20.44 27.95
N VAL A 37 8.75 19.85 26.89
CA VAL A 37 7.88 18.69 27.07
C VAL A 37 8.78 17.52 27.45
N GLU A 38 8.78 17.15 28.73
CA GLU A 38 9.60 16.05 29.24
C GLU A 38 8.84 14.72 29.02
N ALA A 39 9.46 13.81 28.28
CA ALA A 39 9.05 12.42 28.24
C ALA A 39 9.37 11.74 29.60
N PRO A 40 8.69 10.64 29.96
CA PRO A 40 9.12 9.84 31.13
C PRO A 40 10.58 9.45 31.05
N ASP A 41 11.26 9.29 32.20
CA ASP A 41 12.65 8.87 32.25
C ASP A 41 12.86 7.55 31.49
N LYS A 42 13.90 7.51 30.63
CA LYS A 42 14.31 6.28 29.90
C LYS A 42 15.08 5.33 30.81
N THR A 43 14.48 4.98 31.96
CA THR A 43 14.93 3.93 32.90
C THR A 43 13.84 2.89 33.06
N VAL A 44 14.19 1.70 33.55
CA VAL A 44 13.20 0.65 33.82
C VAL A 44 12.19 1.12 34.87
N GLU A 45 12.66 1.78 35.95
CA GLU A 45 11.82 2.32 37.03
C GLU A 45 10.88 3.41 36.54
N GLY A 46 11.37 4.36 35.73
CA GLY A 46 10.57 5.41 35.10
C GLY A 46 9.50 4.85 34.17
N PHE A 47 9.87 3.84 33.36
CA PHE A 47 8.94 3.16 32.45
C PHE A 47 7.85 2.38 33.22
N VAL A 48 8.22 1.62 34.30
CA VAL A 48 7.24 0.93 35.17
C VAL A 48 6.27 1.94 35.81
N ALA A 49 6.79 3.05 36.33
CA ALA A 49 5.95 4.10 36.93
C ALA A 49 4.97 4.69 35.92
N ALA A 50 5.42 5.00 34.71
CA ALA A 50 4.56 5.52 33.63
C ALA A 50 3.52 4.47 33.17
N PHE A 51 3.89 3.20 33.05
CA PHE A 51 2.98 2.12 32.71
C PHE A 51 1.89 1.92 33.77
N LEU A 52 2.26 1.85 35.05
CA LEU A 52 1.29 1.72 36.15
C LEU A 52 0.38 2.96 36.25
N ASN A 53 0.90 4.16 35.97
CA ASN A 53 0.10 5.39 35.91
C ASN A 53 -0.96 5.31 34.79
N GLU A 54 -0.57 4.90 33.56
CA GLU A 54 -1.51 4.69 32.47
C GLU A 54 -2.54 3.61 32.77
N LEU A 55 -2.12 2.50 33.41
CA LEU A 55 -3.04 1.44 33.79
C LEU A 55 -4.06 1.91 34.83
N ASN A 56 -3.59 2.58 35.89
CA ASN A 56 -4.43 3.02 37.00
C ASN A 56 -5.34 4.21 36.63
N PHE A 57 -4.82 5.23 35.97
CA PHE A 57 -5.54 6.49 35.69
C PHE A 57 -6.01 6.61 34.25
N GLY A 58 -5.31 6.00 33.29
CA GLY A 58 -5.71 5.96 31.89
C GLY A 58 -6.76 4.89 31.57
N GLN A 59 -6.67 3.70 32.24
CA GLN A 59 -7.64 2.59 32.07
C GLN A 59 -8.58 2.44 33.27
N GLY A 60 -8.26 3.03 34.45
CA GLY A 60 -9.07 2.89 35.68
C GLY A 60 -9.01 1.50 36.30
N VAL A 61 -7.93 0.74 36.11
CA VAL A 61 -7.81 -0.65 36.55
C VAL A 61 -6.49 -0.88 37.27
N LEU A 62 -6.54 -1.62 38.38
CA LEU A 62 -5.33 -2.07 39.07
C LEU A 62 -4.70 -3.28 38.32
N LEU A 63 -3.38 -3.40 38.36
CA LEU A 63 -2.65 -4.49 37.69
C LEU A 63 -3.19 -5.89 38.04
N SER A 64 -3.54 -6.11 39.29
CA SER A 64 -4.09 -7.42 39.77
C SER A 64 -5.47 -7.78 39.18
N ARG A 65 -6.15 -6.85 38.52
CA ARG A 65 -7.50 -7.03 37.96
C ARG A 65 -7.54 -6.70 36.46
N SER A 66 -6.42 -6.30 35.88
CA SER A 66 -6.34 -5.90 34.48
C SER A 66 -6.42 -7.10 33.53
N THR A 67 -7.08 -6.91 32.40
CA THR A 67 -7.08 -7.86 31.28
C THR A 67 -5.82 -7.65 30.42
N VAL A 68 -5.51 -8.58 29.52
CA VAL A 68 -4.43 -8.43 28.54
C VAL A 68 -4.64 -7.19 27.68
N ASN A 69 -5.89 -6.84 27.35
CA ASN A 69 -6.20 -5.64 26.58
C ASN A 69 -5.91 -4.34 27.36
N ASP A 70 -6.28 -4.29 28.65
CA ASP A 70 -5.97 -3.13 29.52
C ASP A 70 -4.46 -2.91 29.61
N GLN A 71 -3.70 -3.99 29.79
CA GLN A 71 -2.23 -3.96 29.85
C GLN A 71 -1.61 -3.53 28.52
N TYR A 72 -2.13 -4.03 27.37
CA TYR A 72 -1.69 -3.60 26.04
C TYR A 72 -1.96 -2.10 25.82
N LEU A 73 -3.16 -1.62 26.11
CA LEU A 73 -3.50 -0.20 25.95
C LEU A 73 -2.64 0.69 26.85
N ALA A 74 -2.39 0.28 28.09
CA ALA A 74 -1.50 1.02 28.98
C ALA A 74 -0.06 1.05 28.48
N LEU A 75 0.50 -0.10 28.03
CA LEU A 75 1.84 -0.17 27.45
C LEU A 75 1.96 0.69 26.19
N ALA A 76 1.02 0.58 25.26
CA ALA A 76 1.04 1.35 24.03
C ALA A 76 0.94 2.87 24.28
N ARG A 77 0.10 3.30 25.25
CA ARG A 77 0.00 4.71 25.65
C ARG A 77 1.26 5.19 26.36
N THR A 78 1.90 4.37 27.16
CA THR A 78 3.21 4.68 27.77
C THR A 78 4.26 4.95 26.69
N VAL A 79 4.38 4.06 25.71
CA VAL A 79 5.31 4.26 24.57
C VAL A 79 4.93 5.52 23.78
N ARG A 80 3.64 5.78 23.60
CA ARG A 80 3.13 6.98 22.91
C ARG A 80 3.55 8.29 23.62
N GLN A 81 3.76 8.33 24.94
CA GLN A 81 4.26 9.53 25.62
C GLN A 81 5.63 9.96 25.10
N TYR A 82 6.54 9.01 24.88
CA TYR A 82 7.86 9.30 24.30
C TYR A 82 7.75 9.76 22.84
N LEU A 83 6.86 9.15 22.04
CA LEU A 83 6.60 9.61 20.67
C LEU A 83 6.00 11.01 20.66
N MET A 84 5.11 11.33 21.60
CA MET A 84 4.43 12.64 21.67
C MET A 84 5.43 13.76 21.97
N ALA A 85 6.41 13.53 22.85
CA ALA A 85 7.45 14.52 23.13
C ALA A 85 8.25 14.85 21.84
N GLY A 86 8.72 13.83 21.12
CA GLY A 86 9.39 14.02 19.83
C GLY A 86 8.50 14.67 18.77
N TRP A 87 7.20 14.33 18.71
CA TRP A 87 6.24 14.92 17.76
C TRP A 87 6.03 16.42 17.98
N LEU A 88 5.90 16.86 19.24
CA LEU A 88 5.75 18.24 19.60
C LEU A 88 7.02 19.05 19.26
N GLU A 89 8.19 18.51 19.60
CA GLU A 89 9.49 19.13 19.28
C GLU A 89 9.69 19.24 17.77
N THR A 90 9.46 18.15 17.01
CA THR A 90 9.51 18.15 15.55
C THR A 90 8.57 19.20 14.96
N GLY A 91 7.37 19.38 15.54
CA GLY A 91 6.40 20.38 15.09
C GLY A 91 6.88 21.82 15.30
N VAL A 92 7.62 22.10 16.39
CA VAL A 92 8.24 23.42 16.63
C VAL A 92 9.37 23.67 15.63
N GLN A 93 10.33 22.75 15.55
CA GLN A 93 11.49 22.86 14.65
C GLN A 93 11.11 23.11 13.19
N ARG A 94 10.01 22.45 12.71
CA ARG A 94 9.51 22.62 11.33
C ARG A 94 8.94 24.00 11.08
N ARG A 95 8.19 24.55 12.04
CA ARG A 95 7.66 25.94 11.91
C ARG A 95 8.78 26.95 11.85
N GLU A 96 9.83 26.76 12.64
CA GLU A 96 10.98 27.69 12.73
C GLU A 96 11.90 27.57 11.51
N SER A 97 12.21 26.35 11.08
CA SER A 97 13.15 26.12 9.95
C SER A 97 12.60 26.55 8.60
N GLY A 98 11.29 26.54 8.41
CA GLY A 98 10.67 26.84 7.13
C GLY A 98 11.00 25.85 6.02
N ARG A 99 11.55 24.65 6.32
CA ARG A 99 11.89 23.60 5.36
C ARG A 99 10.66 23.19 4.56
N LYS A 100 10.90 22.81 3.29
CA LYS A 100 9.86 22.30 2.40
C LYS A 100 9.29 20.98 2.98
N THR A 101 7.99 20.85 2.99
CA THR A 101 7.27 19.68 3.50
C THR A 101 6.90 18.76 2.33
N ILE A 102 6.98 17.45 2.53
CA ILE A 102 6.47 16.45 1.58
C ILE A 102 5.04 16.09 2.02
N GLY A 103 4.05 16.40 1.19
CA GLY A 103 2.67 15.95 1.35
C GLY A 103 2.47 14.61 0.61
N TYR A 104 2.53 13.47 1.29
CA TYR A 104 2.40 12.17 0.63
C TYR A 104 0.92 11.77 0.57
N LEU A 105 0.29 11.92 -0.60
CA LEU A 105 -1.13 11.61 -0.82
C LEU A 105 -1.30 10.16 -1.26
N SER A 106 -1.92 9.33 -0.41
CA SER A 106 -2.17 7.92 -0.72
C SER A 106 -3.53 7.45 -0.22
N ALA A 107 -4.25 6.69 -1.05
CA ALA A 107 -5.50 6.04 -0.65
C ALA A 107 -5.30 4.90 0.36
N GLU A 108 -4.07 4.38 0.47
CA GLU A 108 -3.71 3.25 1.33
C GLU A 108 -2.47 3.53 2.18
N TYR A 109 -2.51 3.05 3.45
CA TYR A 109 -1.33 2.96 4.31
C TYR A 109 -1.34 1.63 5.07
N LEU A 110 -0.61 0.65 4.57
CA LEU A 110 -0.52 -0.68 5.19
C LEU A 110 0.56 -0.69 6.29
N LEU A 111 0.18 -0.20 7.47
CA LEU A 111 1.11 0.11 8.56
C LEU A 111 1.68 -1.12 9.25
N GLY A 112 0.88 -2.17 9.42
CA GLY A 112 1.20 -3.27 10.31
C GLY A 112 1.00 -2.89 11.79
N ARG A 113 1.38 -3.77 12.71
CA ARG A 113 1.38 -3.51 14.16
C ARG A 113 2.40 -2.42 14.50
N GLN A 114 2.07 -1.54 15.43
CA GLN A 114 2.86 -0.35 15.72
C GLN A 114 3.70 -0.46 16.98
N LEU A 115 3.28 -1.23 17.99
CA LEU A 115 3.97 -1.33 19.28
C LEU A 115 5.43 -1.73 19.13
N GLY A 116 5.72 -2.81 18.39
CA GLY A 116 7.08 -3.27 18.15
C GLY A 116 7.94 -2.24 17.42
N ASN A 117 7.38 -1.58 16.40
CA ASN A 117 8.06 -0.54 15.63
C ASN A 117 8.33 0.72 16.46
N ALA A 118 7.38 1.13 17.29
CA ALA A 118 7.53 2.29 18.18
C ALA A 118 8.59 2.05 19.25
N LEU A 119 8.60 0.87 19.90
CA LEU A 119 9.66 0.47 20.85
C LEU A 119 11.05 0.49 20.21
N LEU A 120 11.13 -0.02 18.97
CA LEU A 120 12.39 -0.04 18.21
C LEU A 120 12.88 1.38 17.87
N ALA A 121 11.98 2.23 17.34
CA ALA A 121 12.31 3.60 16.92
C ALA A 121 12.70 4.51 18.09
N THR A 122 12.13 4.29 19.26
CA THR A 122 12.39 5.08 20.47
C THR A 122 13.55 4.54 21.32
N ASP A 123 14.16 3.40 20.92
CA ASP A 123 15.19 2.69 21.71
C ASP A 123 14.71 2.29 23.12
N LEU A 124 13.46 1.85 23.22
CA LEU A 124 12.82 1.44 24.49
C LEU A 124 12.62 -0.08 24.60
N GLN A 125 13.09 -0.86 23.61
CA GLN A 125 12.82 -2.31 23.52
C GLN A 125 13.24 -3.05 24.79
N ASP A 126 14.51 -2.91 25.18
CA ASP A 126 15.08 -3.66 26.30
C ASP A 126 14.55 -3.14 27.66
N ILE A 127 14.28 -1.82 27.73
CA ILE A 127 13.64 -1.20 28.91
C ILE A 127 12.23 -1.74 29.09
N ALA A 128 11.42 -1.81 28.02
CA ALA A 128 10.06 -2.32 28.08
C ALA A 128 10.02 -3.82 28.40
N ASP A 129 10.93 -4.63 27.83
CA ASP A 129 11.01 -6.06 28.09
C ASP A 129 11.31 -6.32 29.60
N GLU A 130 12.29 -5.61 30.19
CA GLU A 130 12.61 -5.73 31.62
C GLU A 130 11.50 -5.15 32.52
N ALA A 131 10.92 -4.01 32.16
CA ALA A 131 9.81 -3.40 32.92
C ALA A 131 8.58 -4.31 32.98
N MET A 132 8.19 -4.93 31.86
CA MET A 132 7.05 -5.86 31.83
C MET A 132 7.35 -7.13 32.63
N LYS A 133 8.58 -7.63 32.59
CA LYS A 133 9.05 -8.76 33.41
C LYS A 133 8.95 -8.44 34.89
N GLN A 134 9.36 -7.24 35.35
CA GLN A 134 9.21 -6.79 36.75
C GLN A 134 7.74 -6.70 37.17
N CYS A 135 6.84 -6.37 36.25
CA CYS A 135 5.39 -6.37 36.51
C CYS A 135 4.75 -7.79 36.44
N GLY A 136 5.52 -8.82 36.11
CA GLY A 136 5.01 -10.19 35.96
C GLY A 136 4.18 -10.37 34.68
N ILE A 137 4.41 -9.56 33.65
CA ILE A 137 3.66 -9.53 32.39
C ILE A 137 4.51 -10.12 31.24
N ASP A 138 3.91 -10.98 30.43
CA ASP A 138 4.48 -11.44 29.16
C ASP A 138 4.28 -10.39 28.05
N ILE A 139 5.33 -9.67 27.68
CA ILE A 139 5.29 -8.65 26.64
C ILE A 139 4.95 -9.26 25.26
N ALA A 140 5.24 -10.55 25.02
CA ALA A 140 4.88 -11.21 23.77
C ALA A 140 3.36 -11.36 23.63
N ALA A 141 2.68 -11.65 24.74
CA ALA A 141 1.20 -11.68 24.79
C ALA A 141 0.61 -10.29 24.50
N LEU A 142 1.21 -9.21 25.02
CA LEU A 142 0.76 -7.85 24.75
C LEU A 142 0.96 -7.46 23.27
N ARG A 143 2.11 -7.81 22.67
CA ARG A 143 2.33 -7.61 21.22
C ARG A 143 1.35 -8.41 20.37
N ALA A 144 0.95 -9.60 20.82
CA ALA A 144 -0.03 -10.41 20.11
C ALA A 144 -1.45 -9.84 20.20
N GLN A 145 -1.77 -9.10 21.27
CA GLN A 145 -3.06 -8.44 21.49
C GLN A 145 -3.32 -7.30 20.48
N GLU A 146 -2.27 -6.66 19.94
CA GLU A 146 -2.45 -5.57 18.97
C GLU A 146 -3.12 -6.03 17.69
N ILE A 147 -4.25 -5.42 17.34
CA ILE A 147 -4.94 -5.65 16.07
C ILE A 147 -4.25 -4.81 14.99
N GLU A 148 -3.83 -5.45 13.91
CA GLU A 148 -3.27 -4.76 12.75
C GLU A 148 -4.38 -4.04 11.99
N PRO A 149 -4.29 -2.69 11.75
CA PRO A 149 -5.31 -1.98 10.99
C PRO A 149 -5.20 -2.30 9.49
N GLY A 150 -6.32 -2.70 8.88
CA GLY A 150 -6.41 -3.01 7.46
C GLY A 150 -6.52 -1.77 6.56
N LEU A 151 -5.71 -0.73 6.80
CA LEU A 151 -5.74 0.55 6.07
C LEU A 151 -5.02 0.51 4.72
N GLY A 152 -4.66 -0.66 4.25
CA GLY A 152 -4.05 -0.91 2.94
C GLY A 152 -4.27 -2.36 2.50
N ASN A 153 -4.16 -2.60 1.20
CA ASN A 153 -4.38 -3.92 0.61
C ASN A 153 -3.07 -4.64 0.27
N GLY A 154 -2.09 -3.94 -0.33
CA GLY A 154 -0.91 -4.59 -0.88
C GLY A 154 0.31 -3.69 -1.02
N GLY A 155 1.01 -3.83 -2.16
CA GLY A 155 2.29 -3.15 -2.42
C GLY A 155 2.23 -1.64 -2.32
N LEU A 156 1.20 -1.01 -2.87
CA LEU A 156 1.01 0.44 -2.88
C LEU A 156 0.92 1.02 -1.46
N GLY A 157 0.04 0.46 -0.61
CA GLY A 157 -0.14 0.90 0.77
C GLY A 157 1.08 0.59 1.66
N ARG A 158 1.76 -0.56 1.41
CA ARG A 158 3.00 -0.87 2.16
C ARG A 158 4.16 0.02 1.74
N LEU A 159 4.25 0.40 0.45
CA LEU A 159 5.25 1.35 -0.02
C LEU A 159 5.09 2.71 0.66
N ALA A 160 3.86 3.24 0.69
CA ALA A 160 3.54 4.49 1.40
C ALA A 160 3.99 4.44 2.87
N ALA A 161 3.70 3.33 3.57
CA ALA A 161 4.13 3.13 4.95
C ALA A 161 5.66 3.04 5.11
N CYS A 162 6.39 2.43 4.16
CA CYS A 162 7.85 2.41 4.17
C CYS A 162 8.45 3.81 3.92
N PHE A 163 7.86 4.58 3.02
CA PHE A 163 8.35 5.91 2.66
C PHE A 163 8.21 6.92 3.79
N VAL A 164 7.06 6.93 4.50
CA VAL A 164 6.90 7.82 5.66
C VAL A 164 7.83 7.45 6.83
N ASP A 165 8.15 6.15 7.03
CA ASP A 165 9.16 5.67 7.96
C ASP A 165 10.56 6.19 7.59
N SER A 166 10.95 6.06 6.33
CA SER A 166 12.24 6.53 5.81
C SER A 166 12.38 8.04 5.91
N LEU A 167 11.35 8.81 5.53
CA LEU A 167 11.36 10.27 5.63
C LEU A 167 11.53 10.74 7.09
N ALA A 168 10.89 10.06 8.06
CA ALA A 168 11.09 10.36 9.48
C ALA A 168 12.52 10.00 9.93
N THR A 169 13.06 8.86 9.49
CA THR A 169 14.42 8.42 9.80
C THR A 169 15.49 9.35 9.21
N MET A 170 15.22 9.96 8.06
CA MET A 170 16.11 10.92 7.40
C MET A 170 15.90 12.37 7.85
N ASP A 171 15.05 12.61 8.85
CA ASP A 171 14.67 13.95 9.33
C ASP A 171 14.09 14.86 8.25
N VAL A 172 13.35 14.31 7.29
CA VAL A 172 12.66 15.06 6.25
C VAL A 172 11.24 15.40 6.68
N PRO A 173 10.82 16.69 6.63
CA PRO A 173 9.45 17.07 6.95
C PRO A 173 8.44 16.38 6.04
N CYS A 174 7.55 15.57 6.62
CA CYS A 174 6.52 14.85 5.88
C CYS A 174 5.19 14.84 6.62
N ILE A 175 4.11 14.99 5.87
CA ILE A 175 2.75 14.67 6.30
C ILE A 175 2.19 13.65 5.32
N GLY A 176 1.94 12.43 5.79
CA GLY A 176 1.15 11.46 5.03
C GLY A 176 -0.33 11.81 5.15
N TYR A 177 -1.06 11.76 4.03
CA TYR A 177 -2.49 12.02 3.98
C TYR A 177 -3.25 10.86 3.35
N GLY A 178 -4.36 10.44 3.96
CA GLY A 178 -5.21 9.37 3.46
C GLY A 178 -6.58 9.33 4.13
N ILE A 179 -7.27 8.20 4.02
CA ILE A 179 -8.59 7.96 4.63
C ILE A 179 -8.45 7.02 5.83
N ARG A 180 -9.14 7.35 6.91
CA ARG A 180 -9.32 6.47 8.07
C ARG A 180 -10.51 5.55 7.82
N TYR A 181 -10.26 4.41 7.18
CA TYR A 181 -11.31 3.43 6.94
C TYR A 181 -11.74 2.75 8.24
N GLU A 182 -13.04 2.76 8.54
CA GLU A 182 -13.58 2.18 9.77
C GLU A 182 -13.40 0.65 9.82
N TYR A 183 -13.57 -0.01 8.67
CA TYR A 183 -13.42 -1.47 8.52
C TYR A 183 -12.23 -1.85 7.63
N GLY A 184 -11.49 -0.88 7.10
CA GLY A 184 -10.31 -1.12 6.25
C GLY A 184 -10.61 -1.97 5.01
N ILE A 185 -9.61 -2.79 4.62
CA ILE A 185 -9.84 -3.92 3.71
C ILE A 185 -10.43 -5.09 4.52
N PHE A 186 -11.32 -5.86 3.92
CA PHE A 186 -11.97 -6.99 4.59
C PHE A 186 -10.96 -7.97 5.22
N ARG A 187 -11.37 -8.67 6.27
CA ARG A 187 -10.69 -9.85 6.80
C ARG A 187 -11.17 -11.07 6.00
N GLN A 188 -10.21 -11.89 5.54
CA GLN A 188 -10.50 -13.11 4.78
C GLN A 188 -10.66 -14.30 5.72
N THR A 189 -11.71 -15.09 5.50
CA THR A 189 -11.90 -16.43 6.02
C THR A 189 -12.14 -17.40 4.86
N PHE A 190 -12.08 -18.70 5.12
CA PHE A 190 -12.44 -19.74 4.16
C PHE A 190 -13.64 -20.54 4.68
N GLU A 191 -14.62 -20.73 3.78
CA GLU A 191 -15.76 -21.64 3.99
C GLU A 191 -15.84 -22.54 2.75
N ASP A 192 -15.86 -23.84 2.94
CA ASP A 192 -15.84 -24.83 1.85
C ASP A 192 -14.76 -24.53 0.79
N ASN A 193 -13.54 -24.26 1.24
CA ASN A 193 -12.37 -23.86 0.43
C ASN A 193 -12.50 -22.51 -0.32
N ARG A 194 -13.60 -21.78 -0.15
CA ARG A 194 -13.86 -20.50 -0.81
C ARG A 194 -13.55 -19.31 0.08
N GLN A 195 -13.05 -18.24 -0.50
CA GLN A 195 -12.86 -16.97 0.20
C GLN A 195 -14.21 -16.37 0.60
N VAL A 196 -14.33 -16.03 1.89
CA VAL A 196 -15.42 -15.22 2.45
C VAL A 196 -14.84 -13.93 3.03
N GLU A 197 -15.44 -12.81 2.66
CA GLU A 197 -15.07 -11.49 3.16
C GLU A 197 -15.89 -11.14 4.39
N VAL A 198 -15.21 -10.83 5.50
CA VAL A 198 -15.86 -10.35 6.72
C VAL A 198 -15.30 -8.98 7.12
N PRO A 199 -16.08 -8.13 7.81
CA PRO A 199 -15.58 -6.83 8.24
C PRO A 199 -14.31 -6.92 9.08
N ASP A 200 -13.33 -6.06 8.85
CA ASP A 200 -12.13 -5.94 9.69
C ASP A 200 -12.40 -4.90 10.79
N SER A 201 -12.92 -5.36 11.92
CA SER A 201 -13.29 -4.51 13.06
C SER A 201 -12.07 -4.11 13.91
N TRP A 202 -11.03 -3.54 13.29
CA TRP A 202 -9.76 -3.20 13.94
C TRP A 202 -9.87 -2.18 15.09
N LEU A 203 -10.99 -1.44 15.15
CA LEU A 203 -11.27 -0.46 16.20
C LEU A 203 -12.04 -1.03 17.40
N SER A 204 -12.45 -2.29 17.35
CA SER A 204 -13.37 -2.88 18.36
C SER A 204 -12.83 -2.89 19.79
N LEU A 205 -11.51 -2.96 19.97
CA LEU A 205 -10.85 -2.93 21.28
C LEU A 205 -10.16 -1.58 21.57
N GLY A 206 -10.43 -0.55 20.76
CA GLY A 206 -9.78 0.77 20.82
C GLY A 206 -8.45 0.79 20.07
N SER A 207 -8.04 1.99 19.63
CA SER A 207 -6.73 2.22 19.02
C SER A 207 -5.93 3.22 19.86
N PRO A 208 -4.82 2.81 20.49
CA PRO A 208 -4.01 3.73 21.28
C PRO A 208 -3.12 4.64 20.43
N TRP A 209 -2.98 4.38 19.13
CA TRP A 209 -2.01 5.02 18.24
C TRP A 209 -2.53 6.24 17.51
N GLU A 210 -3.83 6.46 17.51
CA GLU A 210 -4.47 7.61 16.85
C GLU A 210 -5.13 8.53 17.88
N PHE A 211 -5.28 9.80 17.51
CA PHE A 211 -6.05 10.77 18.27
C PHE A 211 -6.73 11.78 17.35
N PRO A 212 -8.03 12.05 17.55
CA PRO A 212 -8.80 12.96 16.71
C PRO A 212 -8.53 14.42 17.05
N HIS A 213 -8.66 15.27 16.02
CA HIS A 213 -8.64 16.74 16.15
C HIS A 213 -9.90 17.35 15.52
N PRO A 214 -11.10 17.19 16.15
CA PRO A 214 -12.35 17.68 15.58
C PRO A 214 -12.38 19.19 15.41
N GLU A 215 -11.59 19.96 16.16
CA GLU A 215 -11.41 21.41 16.00
C GLU A 215 -10.75 21.81 14.66
N ARG A 216 -10.14 20.85 13.95
CA ARG A 216 -9.53 21.04 12.63
C ARG A 216 -10.34 20.38 11.51
N GLN A 217 -11.64 20.23 11.74
CA GLN A 217 -12.53 19.65 10.74
C GLN A 217 -12.55 20.48 9.46
N VAL A 218 -12.74 19.79 8.33
CA VAL A 218 -12.82 20.38 7.00
C VAL A 218 -14.17 20.07 6.38
N ARG A 219 -14.88 21.10 5.90
CA ARG A 219 -16.09 20.91 5.11
C ARG A 219 -15.72 20.57 3.66
N VAL A 220 -16.28 19.50 3.14
CA VAL A 220 -16.13 19.04 1.76
C VAL A 220 -17.49 19.05 1.07
N ASP A 221 -17.59 19.78 -0.02
CA ASP A 221 -18.82 20.01 -0.78
C ASP A 221 -18.89 19.04 -1.98
N PHE A 222 -20.13 18.65 -2.39
CA PHE A 222 -20.40 17.77 -3.51
C PHE A 222 -21.64 18.19 -4.28
N GLY A 223 -21.73 17.80 -5.57
CA GLY A 223 -22.89 17.99 -6.42
C GLY A 223 -23.13 19.42 -6.83
N GLY A 224 -24.35 19.73 -7.23
CA GLY A 224 -24.78 21.07 -7.54
C GLY A 224 -24.38 21.56 -8.91
N ARG A 225 -24.11 22.86 -9.01
CA ARG A 225 -23.84 23.56 -10.27
C ARG A 225 -22.80 24.67 -10.11
N THR A 226 -22.27 25.12 -11.23
CA THR A 226 -21.43 26.32 -11.31
C THR A 226 -22.23 27.52 -11.78
N GLU A 227 -21.98 28.68 -11.19
CA GLU A 227 -22.54 29.97 -11.61
C GLU A 227 -21.41 30.93 -11.96
N THR A 228 -21.53 31.60 -13.09
CA THR A 228 -20.62 32.69 -13.48
C THR A 228 -21.12 34.00 -12.93
N TYR A 229 -20.21 34.84 -12.41
CA TYR A 229 -20.53 36.21 -11.95
C TYR A 229 -19.39 37.15 -12.29
N THR A 230 -19.67 38.43 -12.25
CA THR A 230 -18.66 39.48 -12.45
C THR A 230 -18.25 40.04 -11.08
N ASP A 231 -16.94 40.02 -10.78
CA ASP A 231 -16.41 40.57 -9.54
C ASP A 231 -16.37 42.12 -9.55
N ASP A 232 -16.02 42.73 -8.42
CA ASP A 232 -15.98 44.19 -8.26
C ASP A 232 -14.92 44.87 -9.18
N GLN A 233 -14.01 44.09 -9.76
CA GLN A 233 -13.00 44.57 -10.71
C GLN A 233 -13.42 44.38 -12.18
N GLY A 234 -14.67 43.92 -12.40
CA GLY A 234 -15.21 43.67 -13.75
C GLY A 234 -14.72 42.36 -14.40
N ARG A 235 -14.08 41.44 -13.63
CA ARG A 235 -13.59 40.17 -14.14
C ARG A 235 -14.67 39.11 -14.00
N GLU A 236 -14.78 38.24 -15.01
CA GLU A 236 -15.64 37.07 -14.98
C GLU A 236 -15.04 36.02 -14.02
N ARG A 237 -15.81 35.57 -13.08
CA ARG A 237 -15.45 34.58 -12.06
C ARG A 237 -16.50 33.47 -12.00
N SER A 238 -16.11 32.31 -11.51
CA SER A 238 -17.01 31.17 -11.31
C SER A 238 -17.16 30.88 -9.82
N ARG A 239 -18.38 30.49 -9.45
CA ARG A 239 -18.73 30.06 -8.08
C ARG A 239 -19.41 28.71 -8.14
N TRP A 240 -18.93 27.74 -7.35
CA TRP A 240 -19.57 26.45 -7.17
C TRP A 240 -20.68 26.56 -6.11
N ILE A 241 -21.90 26.16 -6.46
CA ILE A 241 -23.07 26.03 -5.58
C ILE A 241 -23.29 24.53 -5.34
N PRO A 242 -22.84 23.97 -4.22
CA PRO A 242 -22.97 22.53 -3.94
C PRO A 242 -24.39 22.15 -3.52
N ASP A 243 -24.77 20.88 -3.74
CA ASP A 243 -26.05 20.33 -3.26
C ASP A 243 -25.96 19.80 -1.83
N TRP A 244 -24.82 19.21 -1.47
CA TRP A 244 -24.61 18.63 -0.14
C TRP A 244 -23.13 18.67 0.27
N ASN A 245 -22.87 18.35 1.54
CA ASN A 245 -21.50 18.37 2.07
C ASN A 245 -21.33 17.38 3.21
N VAL A 246 -20.06 17.10 3.53
CA VAL A 246 -19.63 16.29 4.66
C VAL A 246 -18.52 17.01 5.42
N LEU A 247 -18.26 16.55 6.66
CA LEU A 247 -17.13 17.00 7.46
C LEU A 247 -16.02 15.92 7.42
N GLY A 248 -14.79 16.35 7.14
CA GLY A 248 -13.58 15.54 7.32
C GLY A 248 -13.00 15.81 8.69
N ILE A 249 -12.95 14.77 9.54
CA ILE A 249 -12.33 14.84 10.86
C ILE A 249 -10.93 14.22 10.77
N PRO A 250 -9.84 14.97 11.06
CA PRO A 250 -8.50 14.42 11.02
C PRO A 250 -8.18 13.58 12.26
N TYR A 251 -7.58 12.41 12.01
CA TYR A 251 -6.96 11.56 13.02
C TYR A 251 -5.45 11.53 12.77
N HIS A 252 -4.68 11.85 13.80
CA HIS A 252 -3.23 11.87 13.71
C HIS A 252 -2.64 10.57 14.22
N HIS A 253 -1.75 9.98 13.42
CA HIS A 253 -0.86 8.88 13.80
C HIS A 253 0.57 9.40 13.78
N MET A 254 1.35 9.03 14.79
CA MET A 254 2.76 9.40 14.88
C MET A 254 3.62 8.42 14.09
N VAL A 255 4.52 8.94 13.27
CA VAL A 255 5.47 8.17 12.46
C VAL A 255 6.89 8.50 12.94
N PRO A 256 7.46 7.68 13.85
CA PRO A 256 8.79 7.95 14.38
C PRO A 256 9.89 7.59 13.39
N GLY A 257 10.94 8.40 13.35
CA GLY A 257 12.23 8.07 12.79
C GLY A 257 13.03 7.15 13.70
N PHE A 258 13.98 6.40 13.13
CA PHE A 258 14.76 5.43 13.88
C PHE A 258 15.81 6.13 14.77
N ARG A 259 15.56 6.15 16.09
CA ARG A 259 16.48 6.62 17.14
C ARG A 259 17.03 8.04 16.95
N ASN A 260 16.30 8.92 16.23
CA ASN A 260 16.75 10.29 15.95
C ASN A 260 15.84 11.38 16.60
N GLY A 261 14.78 10.99 17.30
CA GLY A 261 13.85 11.90 17.95
C GLY A 261 12.82 12.54 17.01
N THR A 262 13.00 12.51 15.70
CA THR A 262 12.03 13.02 14.73
C THR A 262 10.76 12.18 14.70
N VAL A 263 9.59 12.82 14.74
CA VAL A 263 8.29 12.16 14.60
C VAL A 263 7.43 12.91 13.60
N ASN A 264 7.21 12.29 12.45
CA ASN A 264 6.33 12.78 11.40
C ASN A 264 4.85 12.49 11.71
N THR A 265 3.95 13.05 10.91
CA THR A 265 2.50 12.84 11.06
C THR A 265 1.95 12.05 9.88
N LEU A 266 1.17 11.01 10.16
CA LEU A 266 0.21 10.46 9.22
C LEU A 266 -1.17 10.95 9.63
N ARG A 267 -1.85 11.68 8.74
CA ARG A 267 -3.16 12.29 8.96
C ARG A 267 -4.20 11.58 8.12
N LEU A 268 -5.10 10.88 8.79
CA LEU A 268 -6.15 10.11 8.15
C LEU A 268 -7.52 10.77 8.39
N TRP A 269 -8.32 10.90 7.34
CA TRP A 269 -9.59 11.60 7.36
C TRP A 269 -10.76 10.65 7.57
N SER A 270 -11.63 10.95 8.53
CA SER A 270 -12.91 10.27 8.75
C SER A 270 -14.06 11.17 8.32
N ALA A 271 -14.97 10.66 7.51
CA ALA A 271 -16.12 11.42 7.05
C ALA A 271 -17.26 11.39 8.06
N LYS A 272 -17.88 12.57 8.32
CA LYS A 272 -19.03 12.75 9.21
C LYS A 272 -20.08 13.65 8.55
N ALA A 273 -21.34 13.47 8.91
CA ALA A 273 -22.39 14.38 8.47
C ALA A 273 -22.29 15.72 9.18
N THR A 274 -22.63 16.81 8.49
CA THR A 274 -22.78 18.15 9.09
C THR A 274 -23.94 18.19 10.07
N GLN A 275 -25.02 17.45 9.77
CA GLN A 275 -26.14 17.21 10.66
C GLN A 275 -26.33 15.68 10.78
N ALA A 276 -25.78 15.10 11.84
CA ALA A 276 -25.75 13.64 12.01
C ALA A 276 -27.11 13.04 12.39
N PHE A 277 -27.99 13.83 13.01
CA PHE A 277 -29.22 13.32 13.61
C PHE A 277 -30.34 14.36 13.48
N ASP A 278 -31.48 13.93 12.91
CA ASP A 278 -32.67 14.75 12.81
C ASP A 278 -33.65 14.37 13.94
N LEU A 279 -33.66 15.18 14.98
CA LEU A 279 -34.49 14.96 16.17
C LEU A 279 -36.00 15.04 15.85
N GLN A 280 -36.43 15.85 14.87
CA GLN A 280 -37.84 16.01 14.50
C GLN A 280 -38.34 14.73 13.80
N ILE A 281 -37.54 14.21 12.85
CA ILE A 281 -37.85 12.94 12.18
C ILE A 281 -37.82 11.78 13.20
N PHE A 282 -36.83 11.75 14.10
CA PHE A 282 -36.78 10.76 15.16
C PHE A 282 -38.03 10.76 16.04
N ASN A 283 -38.48 11.93 16.47
CA ASN A 283 -39.67 12.07 17.31
C ASN A 283 -40.98 11.75 16.55
N SER A 284 -40.97 11.73 15.21
CA SER A 284 -42.10 11.26 14.40
C SER A 284 -42.19 9.74 14.29
N GLY A 285 -41.14 9.01 14.77
CA GLY A 285 -41.08 7.55 14.77
C GLY A 285 -40.32 6.94 13.57
N ASP A 286 -39.80 7.75 12.63
CA ASP A 286 -38.95 7.26 11.55
C ASP A 286 -37.46 7.31 11.94
N TYR A 287 -37.05 6.31 12.74
CA TYR A 287 -35.68 6.25 13.27
C TYR A 287 -34.63 6.03 12.16
N ALA A 288 -34.96 5.35 11.08
CA ALA A 288 -34.04 5.11 9.96
C ALA A 288 -33.80 6.40 9.15
N ALA A 289 -34.86 7.18 8.88
CA ALA A 289 -34.72 8.45 8.19
C ALA A 289 -33.94 9.48 9.03
N ALA A 290 -34.09 9.46 10.38
CA ALA A 290 -33.42 10.35 11.31
C ALA A 290 -31.87 10.25 11.25
N VAL A 291 -31.31 9.11 10.86
CA VAL A 291 -29.86 8.88 10.75
C VAL A 291 -29.36 8.72 9.31
N ARG A 292 -30.20 8.94 8.31
CA ARG A 292 -29.87 8.73 6.90
C ARG A 292 -28.69 9.57 6.44
N ALA A 293 -28.65 10.85 6.80
CA ALA A 293 -27.56 11.77 6.46
C ALA A 293 -26.23 11.32 7.08
N GLN A 294 -26.27 10.83 8.33
CA GLN A 294 -25.10 10.25 8.98
C GLN A 294 -24.57 9.04 8.23
N THR A 295 -25.43 8.06 7.92
CA THR A 295 -25.06 6.85 7.20
C THR A 295 -24.46 7.19 5.83
N PHE A 296 -25.07 8.10 5.08
CA PHE A 296 -24.59 8.53 3.78
C PHE A 296 -23.18 9.14 3.85
N ALA A 297 -22.94 10.07 4.77
CA ALA A 297 -21.63 10.70 4.94
C ALA A 297 -20.55 9.69 5.39
N GLU A 298 -20.87 8.87 6.39
CA GLU A 298 -19.91 7.92 6.96
C GLU A 298 -19.50 6.82 5.98
N ASN A 299 -20.34 6.47 4.99
CA ASN A 299 -20.00 5.48 3.96
C ASN A 299 -18.71 5.84 3.20
N ILE A 300 -18.39 7.12 3.03
CA ILE A 300 -17.17 7.59 2.35
C ILE A 300 -15.90 7.02 3.02
N SER A 301 -15.92 6.86 4.35
CA SER A 301 -14.76 6.34 5.09
C SER A 301 -15.02 4.96 5.74
N LYS A 302 -15.97 4.15 5.22
CA LYS A 302 -16.25 2.83 5.80
C LYS A 302 -15.24 1.77 5.36
N VAL A 303 -15.03 1.59 4.07
CA VAL A 303 -14.32 0.44 3.48
C VAL A 303 -13.32 0.90 2.43
N LEU A 304 -12.13 0.33 2.47
CA LEU A 304 -11.13 0.47 1.40
C LEU A 304 -11.54 -0.36 0.18
N TYR A 305 -11.55 0.26 -1.00
CA TYR A 305 -11.95 -0.36 -2.27
C TYR A 305 -13.34 -1.01 -2.23
N PRO A 306 -14.41 -0.20 -2.09
CA PRO A 306 -15.76 -0.72 -2.27
C PRO A 306 -15.92 -1.35 -3.65
N GLU A 307 -16.84 -2.32 -3.77
CA GLU A 307 -17.17 -2.95 -5.04
C GLU A 307 -17.59 -1.91 -6.10
N ASP A 308 -16.87 -1.83 -7.21
CA ASP A 308 -17.00 -0.79 -8.24
C ASP A 308 -17.51 -1.30 -9.61
N SER A 309 -18.01 -2.53 -9.65
CA SER A 309 -18.74 -3.03 -10.82
C SER A 309 -20.09 -2.32 -11.01
N THR A 310 -20.62 -1.72 -9.93
CA THR A 310 -21.87 -0.98 -9.94
C THR A 310 -21.67 0.53 -10.07
N PRO A 311 -22.65 1.28 -10.65
CA PRO A 311 -22.58 2.75 -10.70
C PRO A 311 -22.41 3.40 -9.32
N GLN A 312 -23.07 2.87 -8.28
CA GLN A 312 -22.99 3.36 -6.90
C GLN A 312 -21.60 3.16 -6.29
N GLY A 313 -20.97 2.02 -6.59
CA GLY A 313 -19.61 1.75 -6.13
C GLY A 313 -18.59 2.66 -6.81
N LYS A 314 -18.72 2.92 -8.11
CA LYS A 314 -17.89 3.91 -8.83
C LYS A 314 -18.05 5.31 -8.24
N GLU A 315 -19.30 5.72 -7.97
CA GLU A 315 -19.57 7.01 -7.33
C GLU A 315 -18.91 7.12 -5.96
N LEU A 316 -19.04 6.10 -5.11
CA LEU A 316 -18.42 6.09 -3.79
C LEU A 316 -16.88 6.16 -3.87
N ARG A 317 -16.25 5.46 -4.82
CA ARG A 317 -14.79 5.57 -5.02
C ARG A 317 -14.37 6.98 -5.44
N LEU A 318 -15.11 7.65 -6.32
CA LEU A 318 -14.80 9.04 -6.70
C LEU A 318 -15.02 9.99 -5.50
N GLN A 319 -16.07 9.77 -4.69
CA GLN A 319 -16.29 10.52 -3.45
C GLN A 319 -15.11 10.34 -2.47
N GLN A 320 -14.60 9.13 -2.28
CA GLN A 320 -13.45 8.86 -1.44
C GLN A 320 -12.19 9.61 -1.91
N GLN A 321 -11.89 9.55 -3.21
CA GLN A 321 -10.72 10.22 -3.79
C GLN A 321 -10.78 11.73 -3.60
N TYR A 322 -11.91 12.35 -3.93
CA TYR A 322 -12.07 13.80 -3.77
C TYR A 322 -12.07 14.20 -2.28
N PHE A 323 -12.76 13.45 -1.43
CA PHE A 323 -12.88 13.75 -0.01
C PHE A 323 -11.51 13.92 0.66
N PHE A 324 -10.60 12.93 0.51
CA PHE A 324 -9.34 13.00 1.24
C PHE A 324 -8.38 14.05 0.66
N VAL A 325 -8.38 14.29 -0.66
CA VAL A 325 -7.51 15.33 -1.24
C VAL A 325 -8.02 16.73 -0.89
N ALA A 326 -9.33 16.96 -0.92
CA ALA A 326 -9.93 18.25 -0.53
C ALA A 326 -9.61 18.58 0.93
N CYS A 327 -9.79 17.62 1.84
CA CYS A 327 -9.40 17.74 3.24
C CYS A 327 -7.91 18.07 3.39
N SER A 328 -7.04 17.35 2.66
CA SER A 328 -5.59 17.45 2.81
C SER A 328 -5.03 18.77 2.31
N LEU A 329 -5.48 19.25 1.15
CA LEU A 329 -5.08 20.55 0.60
C LEU A 329 -5.55 21.70 1.52
N HIS A 330 -6.81 21.63 1.97
CA HIS A 330 -7.39 22.62 2.87
C HIS A 330 -6.61 22.68 4.20
N ASP A 331 -6.32 21.52 4.79
CA ASP A 331 -5.56 21.43 6.03
C ASP A 331 -4.15 22.03 5.90
N PHE A 332 -3.44 21.73 4.81
CA PHE A 332 -2.10 22.29 4.62
C PHE A 332 -2.16 23.82 4.50
N ILE A 333 -3.04 24.33 3.64
CA ILE A 333 -3.13 25.78 3.36
C ILE A 333 -3.63 26.56 4.57
N GLN A 334 -4.59 26.03 5.33
CA GLN A 334 -5.22 26.79 6.43
C GLN A 334 -4.66 26.50 7.82
N ASN A 335 -4.21 25.25 8.07
CA ASN A 335 -3.80 24.84 9.41
C ASN A 335 -2.28 24.64 9.56
N THR A 336 -1.53 24.53 8.45
CA THR A 336 -0.09 24.29 8.49
C THR A 336 0.72 25.53 8.12
N LEU A 337 0.26 26.30 7.14
CA LEU A 337 0.89 27.58 6.77
C LEU A 337 0.52 28.71 7.74
N PRO A 338 1.39 29.74 7.94
CA PRO A 338 1.01 30.98 8.59
C PRO A 338 -0.21 31.64 7.91
N GLN A 339 -1.04 32.34 8.67
CA GLN A 339 -2.27 32.97 8.15
C GLN A 339 -2.02 33.99 7.04
N ASP A 340 -0.89 34.70 7.12
CA ASP A 340 -0.46 35.75 6.20
C ASP A 340 0.52 35.24 5.12
N PHE A 341 0.64 33.91 4.97
CA PHE A 341 1.56 33.34 3.99
C PHE A 341 1.15 33.68 2.55
N ASP A 342 2.09 34.23 1.77
CA ASP A 342 1.87 34.47 0.35
C ASP A 342 1.85 33.17 -0.45
N LEU A 343 0.66 32.77 -0.94
CA LEU A 343 0.48 31.51 -1.68
C LEU A 343 1.22 31.45 -3.04
N ARG A 344 1.77 32.57 -3.54
CA ARG A 344 2.70 32.56 -4.68
C ARG A 344 3.96 31.74 -4.39
N ARG A 345 4.31 31.67 -3.12
CA ARG A 345 5.48 30.92 -2.63
C ARG A 345 5.11 29.48 -2.16
N LEU A 346 3.91 29.01 -2.46
CA LEU A 346 3.46 27.67 -2.07
C LEU A 346 4.43 26.56 -2.50
N PRO A 347 5.02 26.57 -3.73
CA PRO A 347 5.99 25.56 -4.17
C PRO A 347 7.29 25.50 -3.33
N GLU A 348 7.62 26.57 -2.61
CA GLU A 348 8.77 26.60 -1.70
C GLU A 348 8.49 25.86 -0.39
N ARG A 349 7.22 25.65 -0.04
CA ARG A 349 6.77 25.12 1.25
C ARG A 349 6.24 23.70 1.18
N ILE A 350 5.75 23.26 0.02
CA ILE A 350 5.18 21.93 -0.16
C ILE A 350 5.40 21.40 -1.56
N ILE A 351 5.56 20.09 -1.62
CA ILE A 351 5.29 19.30 -2.80
C ILE A 351 4.38 18.12 -2.40
N PHE A 352 3.29 17.93 -3.13
CA PHE A 352 2.39 16.81 -2.97
C PHE A 352 2.80 15.68 -3.91
N GLN A 353 3.20 14.53 -3.34
CA GLN A 353 3.44 13.33 -4.11
C GLN A 353 2.13 12.56 -4.32
N LEU A 354 1.74 12.41 -5.58
CA LEU A 354 0.57 11.64 -5.98
C LEU A 354 0.94 10.16 -6.07
N ASN A 355 0.45 9.36 -5.12
CA ASN A 355 0.69 7.91 -5.11
C ASN A 355 -0.38 7.20 -5.94
N ASP A 356 -0.06 6.96 -7.21
CA ASP A 356 -0.97 6.54 -8.28
C ASP A 356 -1.98 7.64 -8.70
N THR A 357 -3.03 7.26 -9.44
CA THR A 357 -4.06 8.18 -9.93
C THR A 357 -5.12 8.56 -8.90
N HIS A 358 -5.21 7.83 -7.80
CA HIS A 358 -6.23 8.04 -6.76
C HIS A 358 -6.31 9.49 -6.23
N PRO A 359 -5.20 10.22 -6.00
CA PRO A 359 -5.24 11.61 -5.54
C PRO A 359 -5.20 12.66 -6.66
N VAL A 360 -5.26 12.32 -7.94
CA VAL A 360 -5.03 13.26 -9.06
C VAL A 360 -6.05 14.40 -9.11
N ILE A 361 -7.26 14.20 -8.59
CA ILE A 361 -8.25 15.26 -8.46
C ILE A 361 -7.79 16.43 -7.56
N ALA A 362 -6.67 16.29 -6.85
CA ALA A 362 -5.99 17.35 -6.11
C ALA A 362 -5.51 18.50 -7.03
N ILE A 363 -5.18 18.21 -8.29
CA ILE A 363 -4.74 19.21 -9.27
C ILE A 363 -5.85 20.23 -9.53
N PRO A 364 -7.04 19.83 -10.03
CA PRO A 364 -8.13 20.79 -10.23
C PRO A 364 -8.68 21.36 -8.91
N GLU A 365 -8.55 20.65 -7.77
CA GLU A 365 -8.93 21.21 -6.47
C GLU A 365 -8.00 22.34 -6.02
N LEU A 366 -6.68 22.23 -6.20
CA LEU A 366 -5.78 23.34 -5.90
C LEU A 366 -6.05 24.56 -6.81
N MET A 367 -6.30 24.32 -8.12
CA MET A 367 -6.74 25.37 -9.04
C MET A 367 -8.02 26.06 -8.53
N ARG A 368 -9.03 25.27 -8.11
CA ARG A 368 -10.28 25.83 -7.55
C ARG A 368 -10.01 26.67 -6.31
N ILE A 369 -9.16 26.20 -5.39
CA ILE A 369 -8.80 26.96 -4.18
C ILE A 369 -8.13 28.29 -4.57
N LEU A 370 -7.15 28.26 -5.46
CA LEU A 370 -6.38 29.47 -5.83
C LEU A 370 -7.26 30.45 -6.61
N VAL A 371 -7.98 29.99 -7.64
CA VAL A 371 -8.78 30.87 -8.52
C VAL A 371 -10.07 31.34 -7.85
N ASP A 372 -10.91 30.38 -7.34
CA ASP A 372 -12.26 30.67 -6.91
C ASP A 372 -12.31 31.20 -5.46
N ARG A 373 -11.45 30.70 -4.55
CA ARG A 373 -11.47 31.10 -3.14
C ARG A 373 -10.44 32.18 -2.80
N LYS A 374 -9.29 32.22 -3.49
CA LYS A 374 -8.19 33.16 -3.20
C LYS A 374 -8.05 34.27 -4.24
N GLY A 375 -8.78 34.21 -5.35
CA GLY A 375 -8.88 35.26 -6.36
C GLY A 375 -7.67 35.40 -7.28
N PHE A 376 -6.80 34.38 -7.35
CA PHE A 376 -5.67 34.38 -8.28
C PHE A 376 -6.15 34.41 -9.73
N ASP A 377 -5.33 34.95 -10.61
CA ASP A 377 -5.54 34.78 -12.05
C ASP A 377 -5.18 33.37 -12.48
N TRP A 378 -5.78 32.86 -13.55
CA TRP A 378 -5.69 31.47 -13.98
C TRP A 378 -4.25 31.03 -14.26
N ASP A 379 -3.51 31.82 -15.02
CA ASP A 379 -2.13 31.48 -15.43
C ASP A 379 -1.20 31.39 -14.23
N GLU A 380 -1.33 32.36 -13.29
CA GLU A 380 -0.56 32.35 -12.05
C GLU A 380 -0.91 31.14 -11.17
N ALA A 381 -2.20 30.83 -11.03
CA ALA A 381 -2.66 29.65 -10.29
C ALA A 381 -2.15 28.34 -10.91
N TRP A 382 -2.13 28.27 -12.24
CA TRP A 382 -1.66 27.09 -12.95
C TRP A 382 -0.15 26.89 -12.79
N ASP A 383 0.64 27.95 -12.87
CA ASP A 383 2.09 27.89 -12.64
C ASP A 383 2.44 27.45 -11.21
N ILE A 384 1.72 27.93 -10.21
CA ILE A 384 1.85 27.46 -8.82
C ILE A 384 1.49 25.98 -8.74
N THR A 385 0.35 25.58 -9.31
CA THR A 385 -0.19 24.22 -9.22
C THR A 385 0.77 23.19 -9.79
N ARG A 386 1.30 23.40 -11.02
CA ARG A 386 2.23 22.47 -11.67
C ARG A 386 3.53 22.24 -10.88
N GLN A 387 3.94 23.21 -10.06
CA GLN A 387 5.13 23.10 -9.23
C GLN A 387 4.87 22.42 -7.88
N CYS A 388 3.59 22.30 -7.46
CA CYS A 388 3.21 21.69 -6.19
C CYS A 388 2.96 20.19 -6.25
N PHE A 389 2.94 19.57 -7.43
CA PHE A 389 2.65 18.14 -7.61
C PHE A 389 3.77 17.37 -8.32
N ALA A 390 3.94 16.11 -7.91
CA ALA A 390 4.70 15.10 -8.62
C ALA A 390 3.90 13.79 -8.63
N TYR A 391 4.02 13.01 -9.71
CA TYR A 391 3.20 11.82 -9.95
C TYR A 391 4.04 10.55 -10.03
N THR A 392 3.68 9.54 -9.24
CA THR A 392 4.20 8.17 -9.39
C THR A 392 3.14 7.29 -10.06
N CYS A 393 3.46 6.76 -11.23
CA CYS A 393 2.64 5.74 -11.89
C CYS A 393 3.02 4.35 -11.38
N HIS A 394 2.03 3.53 -10.97
CA HIS A 394 2.24 2.15 -10.52
C HIS A 394 1.70 1.11 -11.52
N THR A 395 1.21 1.56 -12.67
CA THR A 395 0.48 0.70 -13.62
C THR A 395 1.22 0.62 -14.95
N LEU A 396 1.30 -0.59 -15.53
CA LEU A 396 1.82 -0.85 -16.88
C LEU A 396 0.76 -1.28 -17.89
N LEU A 397 -0.45 -1.55 -17.41
CA LEU A 397 -1.57 -1.96 -18.26
C LEU A 397 -2.33 -0.70 -18.69
N PRO A 398 -2.23 -0.24 -19.96
CA PRO A 398 -2.95 0.96 -20.41
C PRO A 398 -4.47 0.88 -20.15
N GLU A 399 -5.05 -0.30 -20.28
CA GLU A 399 -6.45 -0.58 -19.98
C GLU A 399 -6.82 -0.50 -18.49
N ALA A 400 -5.84 -0.56 -17.59
CA ALA A 400 -6.03 -0.43 -16.15
C ALA A 400 -5.73 0.99 -15.64
N LEU A 401 -5.34 1.92 -16.53
CA LEU A 401 -5.25 3.34 -16.17
C LEU A 401 -6.64 3.87 -15.85
N GLU A 402 -6.76 4.55 -14.71
CA GLU A 402 -8.03 5.03 -14.19
C GLU A 402 -8.66 6.09 -15.11
N VAL A 403 -9.93 5.89 -15.42
CA VAL A 403 -10.76 6.85 -16.13
C VAL A 403 -12.05 7.09 -15.36
N TRP A 404 -12.55 8.33 -15.36
CA TRP A 404 -13.83 8.68 -14.79
C TRP A 404 -14.77 9.18 -15.87
N SER A 405 -16.00 8.63 -15.91
CA SER A 405 -17.04 9.14 -16.78
C SER A 405 -17.24 10.66 -16.56
N ALA A 406 -17.26 11.43 -17.65
CA ALA A 406 -17.48 12.88 -17.57
C ALA A 406 -18.87 13.22 -16.99
N GLU A 407 -19.88 12.34 -17.21
CA GLU A 407 -21.20 12.48 -16.60
C GLU A 407 -21.13 12.35 -15.08
N LEU A 408 -20.49 11.28 -14.57
CA LEU A 408 -20.34 11.06 -13.14
C LEU A 408 -19.54 12.19 -12.47
N LEU A 409 -18.40 12.55 -13.09
CA LEU A 409 -17.53 13.61 -12.55
C LEU A 409 -18.28 14.97 -12.55
N GLY A 410 -19.01 15.29 -13.63
CA GLY A 410 -19.78 16.52 -13.74
C GLY A 410 -20.96 16.60 -12.77
N ARG A 411 -21.59 15.47 -12.43
CA ARG A 411 -22.66 15.40 -11.43
C ARG A 411 -22.13 15.58 -10.02
N LEU A 412 -20.98 15.00 -9.68
CA LEU A 412 -20.41 15.09 -8.33
C LEU A 412 -19.56 16.35 -8.13
N LEU A 413 -18.79 16.76 -9.13
CA LEU A 413 -17.74 17.78 -9.05
C LEU A 413 -17.79 18.70 -10.29
N PRO A 414 -18.90 19.41 -10.53
CA PRO A 414 -19.10 20.17 -11.78
C PRO A 414 -17.99 21.19 -12.01
N ARG A 415 -17.54 21.90 -10.97
CA ARG A 415 -16.48 22.90 -11.10
C ARG A 415 -15.12 22.29 -11.44
N HIS A 416 -14.81 21.11 -10.92
CA HIS A 416 -13.55 20.43 -11.23
C HIS A 416 -13.53 19.96 -12.69
N LEU A 417 -14.67 19.48 -13.21
CA LEU A 417 -14.76 19.11 -14.62
C LEU A 417 -14.55 20.32 -15.55
N GLU A 418 -15.10 21.49 -15.22
CA GLU A 418 -14.86 22.72 -16.00
C GLU A 418 -13.37 23.10 -15.97
N ILE A 419 -12.72 23.03 -14.82
CA ILE A 419 -11.28 23.28 -14.68
C ILE A 419 -10.48 22.30 -15.54
N ILE A 420 -10.81 21.00 -15.51
CA ILE A 420 -10.14 19.97 -16.33
C ILE A 420 -10.33 20.26 -17.82
N TYR A 421 -11.53 20.63 -18.26
CA TYR A 421 -11.78 21.01 -19.67
C TYR A 421 -10.93 22.21 -20.10
N ARG A 422 -10.76 23.21 -19.22
CA ARG A 422 -9.93 24.37 -19.51
C ARG A 422 -8.45 23.99 -19.57
N ILE A 423 -7.94 23.22 -18.63
CA ILE A 423 -6.55 22.68 -18.65
C ILE A 423 -6.31 21.91 -19.94
N ASN A 424 -7.25 21.03 -20.34
CA ASN A 424 -7.15 20.24 -21.56
C ASN A 424 -7.11 21.12 -22.83
N LYS A 425 -7.97 22.13 -22.89
CA LYS A 425 -8.04 23.06 -24.03
C LYS A 425 -6.70 23.80 -24.21
N GLU A 426 -6.23 24.44 -23.14
CA GLU A 426 -4.97 25.22 -23.16
C GLU A 426 -3.76 24.33 -23.51
N PHE A 427 -3.65 23.17 -22.88
CA PHE A 427 -2.61 22.19 -23.20
C PHE A 427 -2.64 21.73 -24.67
N LEU A 428 -3.82 21.43 -25.23
CA LEU A 428 -3.94 21.01 -26.62
C LEU A 428 -3.67 22.14 -27.61
N GLU A 429 -3.86 23.40 -27.22
CA GLU A 429 -3.42 24.58 -27.99
C GLU A 429 -1.89 24.64 -28.07
N GLU A 430 -1.17 24.43 -26.95
CA GLU A 430 0.31 24.32 -26.92
C GLU A 430 0.83 23.15 -27.78
N VAL A 431 0.18 21.97 -27.69
CA VAL A 431 0.54 20.81 -28.54
C VAL A 431 0.35 21.12 -30.02
N ARG A 432 -0.72 21.85 -30.40
CA ARG A 432 -1.03 22.22 -31.76
C ARG A 432 0.00 23.23 -32.34
N GLU A 433 0.50 24.13 -31.50
CA GLU A 433 1.56 25.05 -31.86
C GLU A 433 2.90 24.33 -32.07
N THR A 434 3.19 23.34 -31.22
CA THR A 434 4.43 22.55 -31.28
C THR A 434 4.46 21.57 -32.46
N TYR A 435 3.32 20.97 -32.79
CA TYR A 435 3.14 19.97 -33.86
C TYR A 435 2.00 20.35 -34.82
N PRO A 436 2.20 21.38 -35.68
CA PRO A 436 1.15 21.86 -36.60
C PRO A 436 0.64 20.77 -37.54
N GLY A 437 -0.67 20.49 -37.53
CA GLY A 437 -1.32 19.54 -38.41
C GLY A 437 -1.31 18.07 -37.95
N ASP A 438 -0.72 17.77 -36.80
CA ASP A 438 -0.75 16.41 -36.22
C ASP A 438 -2.01 16.20 -35.35
N GLU A 439 -3.18 16.05 -36.03
CA GLU A 439 -4.45 15.83 -35.34
C GLU A 439 -4.50 14.49 -34.56
N MET A 440 -3.69 13.50 -34.96
CA MET A 440 -3.62 12.21 -34.25
C MET A 440 -2.96 12.40 -32.88
N ARG A 441 -1.87 13.12 -32.82
CA ARG A 441 -1.18 13.47 -31.57
C ARG A 441 -2.06 14.29 -30.63
N ILE A 442 -2.80 15.26 -31.17
CA ILE A 442 -3.75 16.07 -30.39
C ILE A 442 -4.80 15.16 -29.71
N ARG A 443 -5.35 14.17 -30.44
CA ARG A 443 -6.32 13.21 -29.89
C ARG A 443 -5.69 12.26 -28.85
N SER A 444 -4.47 11.76 -29.14
CA SER A 444 -3.80 10.81 -28.23
C SER A 444 -3.41 11.48 -26.91
N MET A 445 -3.05 12.77 -26.92
CA MET A 445 -2.62 13.52 -25.74
C MET A 445 -3.77 14.19 -24.96
N SER A 446 -5.01 14.18 -25.47
CA SER A 446 -6.17 14.78 -24.79
C SER A 446 -6.44 14.10 -23.45
N ILE A 447 -6.66 14.89 -22.38
CA ILE A 447 -7.16 14.38 -21.10
C ILE A 447 -8.56 13.74 -21.28
N ILE A 448 -9.34 14.24 -22.25
CA ILE A 448 -10.69 13.78 -22.49
C ILE A 448 -10.69 12.70 -23.56
N ALA A 449 -11.15 11.50 -23.23
CA ALA A 449 -11.51 10.47 -24.20
C ALA A 449 -12.97 10.65 -24.62
N GLU A 450 -13.21 10.59 -25.95
CA GLU A 450 -14.57 10.77 -26.51
C GLU A 450 -15.29 9.42 -26.69
N HIS A 451 -14.56 8.33 -26.78
CA HIS A 451 -15.09 6.99 -27.05
C HIS A 451 -14.51 5.94 -26.09
N PRO A 452 -15.23 4.84 -25.77
CA PRO A 452 -16.65 4.55 -26.10
C PRO A 452 -17.65 5.47 -25.37
N GLU A 453 -17.26 6.04 -24.24
CA GLU A 453 -17.96 7.01 -23.41
C GLU A 453 -17.02 8.18 -23.10
N ARG A 454 -17.59 9.41 -23.10
CA ARG A 454 -16.79 10.58 -22.72
C ARG A 454 -16.26 10.44 -21.30
N SER A 455 -14.94 10.44 -21.14
CA SER A 455 -14.29 10.19 -19.86
C SER A 455 -13.02 11.00 -19.69
N VAL A 456 -12.60 11.17 -18.43
CA VAL A 456 -11.38 11.86 -18.01
C VAL A 456 -10.30 10.84 -17.75
N ARG A 457 -9.16 10.95 -18.44
CA ARG A 457 -7.96 10.10 -18.29
C ARG A 457 -7.10 10.64 -17.17
N MET A 458 -7.17 10.03 -16.00
CA MET A 458 -6.54 10.56 -14.79
C MET A 458 -5.00 10.58 -14.86
N ALA A 459 -4.36 9.59 -15.47
CA ALA A 459 -2.92 9.58 -15.66
C ALA A 459 -2.43 10.72 -16.59
N TYR A 460 -3.24 11.14 -17.55
CA TYR A 460 -2.94 12.25 -18.43
C TYR A 460 -3.02 13.59 -17.68
N LEU A 461 -4.09 13.78 -16.90
CA LEU A 461 -4.23 14.93 -16.02
C LEU A 461 -3.06 15.01 -15.03
N ALA A 462 -2.67 13.87 -14.43
CA ALA A 462 -1.52 13.78 -13.53
C ALA A 462 -0.21 14.20 -14.21
N THR A 463 0.03 13.72 -15.44
CA THR A 463 1.24 14.01 -16.21
C THR A 463 1.33 15.49 -16.58
N ILE A 464 0.22 16.11 -16.98
CA ILE A 464 0.15 17.52 -17.36
C ILE A 464 0.34 18.42 -16.14
N GLY A 465 -0.33 18.10 -15.04
CA GLY A 465 -0.37 18.92 -13.81
C GLY A 465 0.76 18.69 -12.82
N SER A 466 1.71 17.80 -13.10
CA SER A 466 2.83 17.50 -12.20
C SER A 466 4.17 18.02 -12.77
N SER A 467 5.09 18.36 -11.88
CA SER A 467 6.47 18.78 -12.24
C SER A 467 7.31 17.61 -12.74
N LYS A 468 7.13 16.43 -12.15
CA LYS A 468 7.83 15.18 -12.49
C LYS A 468 6.87 14.01 -12.50
N VAL A 469 7.21 12.99 -13.32
CA VAL A 469 6.52 11.68 -13.40
C VAL A 469 7.56 10.60 -13.26
N ASN A 470 7.35 9.65 -12.36
CA ASN A 470 8.28 8.54 -12.20
C ASN A 470 7.60 7.17 -12.27
N GLY A 471 8.37 6.21 -12.82
CA GLY A 471 8.12 4.79 -12.63
C GLY A 471 8.80 4.29 -11.36
N VAL A 472 8.61 2.99 -11.07
CA VAL A 472 8.95 2.37 -9.77
C VAL A 472 9.96 1.21 -9.87
N ALA A 473 10.50 0.97 -11.05
CA ALA A 473 11.64 0.10 -11.39
C ALA A 473 12.20 0.56 -12.74
N GLU A 474 13.43 0.20 -13.07
CA GLU A 474 14.06 0.68 -14.32
C GLU A 474 13.29 0.23 -15.56
N LEU A 475 12.98 -1.07 -15.67
CA LEU A 475 12.17 -1.60 -16.76
C LEU A 475 10.78 -0.93 -16.82
N HIS A 476 10.13 -0.75 -15.67
CA HIS A 476 8.84 -0.07 -15.60
C HIS A 476 8.91 1.35 -16.14
N SER A 477 9.93 2.11 -15.73
CA SER A 477 10.12 3.50 -16.16
C SER A 477 10.41 3.62 -17.67
N GLN A 478 11.09 2.63 -18.24
CA GLN A 478 11.29 2.53 -19.69
C GLN A 478 9.94 2.25 -20.39
N LEU A 479 9.19 1.22 -19.95
CA LEU A 479 7.88 0.89 -20.55
C LEU A 479 6.85 2.02 -20.37
N LEU A 480 6.92 2.77 -19.27
CA LEU A 480 6.08 3.94 -19.05
C LEU A 480 6.33 5.02 -20.13
N ARG A 481 7.60 5.28 -20.48
CA ARG A 481 7.99 6.21 -21.53
C ARG A 481 7.65 5.71 -22.92
N ASP A 482 7.88 4.42 -23.19
CA ASP A 482 7.83 3.88 -24.55
C ASP A 482 6.44 3.39 -24.96
N LYS A 483 5.59 2.95 -23.99
CA LYS A 483 4.31 2.29 -24.27
C LYS A 483 3.10 2.93 -23.60
N VAL A 484 3.24 3.44 -22.37
CA VAL A 484 2.08 3.92 -21.58
C VAL A 484 1.80 5.40 -21.88
N LEU A 485 2.85 6.24 -21.89
CA LEU A 485 2.78 7.69 -22.08
C LEU A 485 3.79 8.18 -23.13
N PRO A 486 3.89 7.55 -24.32
CA PRO A 486 4.97 7.82 -25.27
C PRO A 486 4.94 9.26 -25.82
N GLU A 487 3.77 9.80 -26.14
CA GLU A 487 3.66 11.16 -26.67
C GLU A 487 4.04 12.20 -25.62
N PHE A 488 3.68 11.98 -24.35
CA PHE A 488 4.08 12.87 -23.24
C PHE A 488 5.58 12.78 -22.95
N SER A 489 6.16 11.59 -23.06
CA SER A 489 7.59 11.37 -22.90
C SER A 489 8.41 12.06 -24.01
N GLN A 490 7.90 12.07 -25.24
CA GLN A 490 8.50 12.81 -26.37
C GLN A 490 8.33 14.32 -26.21
N TYR A 491 7.20 14.76 -25.66
CA TYR A 491 6.89 16.19 -25.49
C TYR A 491 7.69 16.81 -24.31
N TRP A 492 7.84 16.07 -23.20
CA TRP A 492 8.57 16.49 -22.00
C TRP A 492 9.53 15.38 -21.51
N PRO A 493 10.63 15.09 -22.24
CA PRO A 493 11.53 14.00 -21.86
C PRO A 493 12.16 14.17 -20.46
N GLU A 494 12.41 15.42 -20.05
CA GLU A 494 12.98 15.77 -18.74
C GLU A 494 12.00 15.60 -17.57
N LYS A 495 10.70 15.46 -17.84
CA LYS A 495 9.68 15.25 -16.81
C LYS A 495 9.70 13.82 -16.29
N PHE A 496 10.13 12.85 -17.10
CA PHE A 496 10.10 11.42 -16.80
C PHE A 496 11.40 10.94 -16.15
N THR A 497 11.30 10.25 -15.03
CA THR A 497 12.44 9.69 -14.29
C THR A 497 12.12 8.31 -13.72
N ASN A 498 13.15 7.64 -13.20
CA ASN A 498 13.00 6.40 -12.43
C ASN A 498 13.34 6.62 -10.96
N VAL A 499 12.53 6.06 -10.07
CA VAL A 499 12.91 5.78 -8.68
C VAL A 499 12.48 4.35 -8.37
N THR A 500 13.43 3.43 -8.39
CA THR A 500 13.18 2.04 -8.03
C THR A 500 12.69 1.96 -6.58
N ASN A 501 11.62 1.20 -6.35
CA ASN A 501 11.07 1.00 -5.02
C ASN A 501 12.10 0.43 -4.04
N GLY A 502 11.79 0.58 -2.76
CA GLY A 502 12.55 0.00 -1.66
C GLY A 502 11.65 -0.35 -0.48
N VAL A 503 12.22 -1.03 0.49
CA VAL A 503 11.54 -1.43 1.73
C VAL A 503 12.31 -0.94 2.95
N THR A 504 11.60 -0.63 4.04
CA THR A 504 12.29 -0.24 5.28
C THR A 504 12.99 -1.44 5.91
N PRO A 505 14.32 -1.37 6.12
CA PRO A 505 15.06 -2.45 6.76
C PRO A 505 14.69 -2.61 8.23
N ARG A 506 14.22 -1.54 8.86
CA ARG A 506 13.84 -1.52 10.28
C ARG A 506 12.70 -2.51 10.57
N ARG A 507 11.64 -2.52 9.77
CA ARG A 507 10.53 -3.46 9.95
C ARG A 507 10.84 -4.85 9.39
N PHE A 508 11.33 -4.92 8.13
CA PHE A 508 11.37 -6.20 7.39
C PHE A 508 12.64 -7.02 7.60
N VAL A 509 13.68 -6.46 8.21
CA VAL A 509 14.87 -7.20 8.64
C VAL A 509 15.05 -7.07 10.16
N PHE A 510 15.27 -5.84 10.67
CA PHE A 510 15.67 -5.62 12.06
C PHE A 510 14.60 -6.05 13.08
N LEU A 511 13.31 -5.75 12.83
CA LEU A 511 12.20 -6.15 13.70
C LEU A 511 11.72 -7.59 13.41
N ALA A 512 11.52 -7.93 12.13
CA ALA A 512 10.91 -9.20 11.73
C ALA A 512 11.84 -10.40 11.93
N ASN A 513 13.17 -10.21 11.74
CA ASN A 513 14.19 -11.25 11.77
C ASN A 513 15.34 -10.89 12.74
N ARG A 514 15.01 -10.79 14.03
CA ARG A 514 15.97 -10.37 15.06
C ARG A 514 17.25 -11.19 15.07
N ARG A 515 17.15 -12.52 14.91
CA ARG A 515 18.31 -13.42 14.89
C ARG A 515 19.26 -13.15 13.73
N LEU A 516 18.72 -12.89 12.53
CA LEU A 516 19.55 -12.48 11.38
C LEU A 516 20.17 -11.10 11.63
N SER A 517 19.42 -10.18 12.19
CA SER A 517 19.91 -8.83 12.52
C SER A 517 21.05 -8.84 13.53
N ASP A 518 20.94 -9.67 14.55
CA ASP A 518 21.99 -9.85 15.54
C ASP A 518 23.24 -10.46 14.88
N LEU A 519 23.08 -11.52 14.07
CA LEU A 519 24.17 -12.15 13.33
C LEU A 519 24.88 -11.17 12.38
N ILE A 520 24.13 -10.35 11.63
CA ILE A 520 24.68 -9.30 10.76
C ILE A 520 25.44 -8.26 11.61
N THR A 521 24.81 -7.77 12.68
CA THR A 521 25.38 -6.73 13.54
C THR A 521 26.67 -7.18 14.20
N ASP A 522 26.77 -8.43 14.62
CA ASP A 522 28.00 -9.01 15.21
C ASP A 522 29.16 -9.02 14.22
N LYS A 523 28.92 -9.17 12.92
CA LYS A 523 29.96 -9.22 11.88
C LYS A 523 30.34 -7.85 11.32
N ILE A 524 29.37 -6.96 11.05
CA ILE A 524 29.63 -5.68 10.35
C ILE A 524 29.18 -4.43 11.13
N GLY A 525 28.77 -4.58 12.40
CA GLY A 525 28.26 -3.48 13.24
C GLY A 525 26.84 -3.08 12.87
N SER A 526 26.22 -2.19 13.67
CA SER A 526 24.78 -1.83 13.55
C SER A 526 24.48 -0.77 12.47
N GLY A 527 25.48 -0.21 11.80
CA GLY A 527 25.30 0.91 10.85
C GLY A 527 24.44 0.55 9.62
N TRP A 528 24.31 -0.72 9.29
CA TRP A 528 23.48 -1.19 8.17
C TRP A 528 21.98 -0.87 8.33
N VAL A 529 21.47 -0.66 9.53
CA VAL A 529 20.04 -0.40 9.79
C VAL A 529 19.58 0.92 9.16
N THR A 530 20.47 1.90 9.02
CA THR A 530 20.23 3.21 8.39
C THR A 530 21.00 3.43 7.09
N ASP A 531 21.93 2.51 6.77
CA ASP A 531 22.71 2.51 5.53
C ASP A 531 22.80 1.05 5.01
N LEU A 532 21.74 0.62 4.30
CA LEU A 532 21.58 -0.78 3.91
C LEU A 532 22.63 -1.27 2.90
N GLU A 533 23.31 -0.36 2.18
CA GLU A 533 24.41 -0.70 1.28
C GLU A 533 25.58 -1.36 2.02
N ARG A 534 25.71 -1.12 3.32
CA ARG A 534 26.73 -1.78 4.17
C ARG A 534 26.54 -3.28 4.29
N LEU A 535 25.38 -3.85 3.93
CA LEU A 535 25.20 -5.30 3.84
C LEU A 535 26.22 -5.95 2.87
N ARG A 536 26.78 -5.19 1.94
CA ARG A 536 27.83 -5.68 1.04
C ARG A 536 29.08 -6.14 1.78
N ASP A 537 29.34 -5.63 2.98
CA ASP A 537 30.42 -6.06 3.85
C ASP A 537 30.27 -7.53 4.31
N LEU A 538 29.11 -8.16 4.07
CA LEU A 538 28.88 -9.59 4.31
C LEU A 538 29.40 -10.51 3.18
N GLU A 539 29.70 -9.99 1.99
CA GLU A 539 30.11 -10.85 0.86
C GLU A 539 31.27 -11.80 1.19
N PRO A 540 32.35 -11.38 1.88
CA PRO A 540 33.45 -12.29 2.24
C PRO A 540 33.03 -13.45 3.16
N TYR A 541 31.99 -13.25 3.98
CA TYR A 541 31.49 -14.28 4.90
C TYR A 541 30.68 -15.37 4.21
N ALA A 542 30.26 -15.19 2.94
CA ALA A 542 29.59 -16.23 2.17
C ALA A 542 30.46 -17.50 1.97
N ASP A 543 31.79 -17.32 1.98
CA ASP A 543 32.75 -18.42 1.86
C ASP A 543 33.28 -18.94 3.25
N ASP A 544 32.85 -18.34 4.36
CA ASP A 544 33.16 -18.76 5.72
C ASP A 544 32.18 -19.88 6.16
N ALA A 545 32.72 -21.06 6.47
CA ALA A 545 31.91 -22.24 6.83
C ALA A 545 31.16 -22.06 8.16
N ASP A 546 31.78 -21.38 9.16
CA ASP A 546 31.15 -21.14 10.46
C ASP A 546 29.99 -20.15 10.30
N PHE A 547 30.17 -19.09 9.52
CA PHE A 547 29.11 -18.13 9.24
C PHE A 547 27.95 -18.76 8.47
N ARG A 548 28.23 -19.64 7.48
CA ARG A 548 27.17 -20.38 6.79
C ARG A 548 26.36 -21.25 7.76
N ALA A 549 27.04 -21.95 8.69
CA ALA A 549 26.33 -22.75 9.69
C ALA A 549 25.47 -21.91 10.63
N GLU A 550 25.95 -20.75 11.10
CA GLU A 550 25.17 -19.80 11.91
C GLU A 550 23.96 -19.26 11.14
N PHE A 551 24.14 -18.90 9.86
CA PHE A 551 23.07 -18.39 8.99
C PHE A 551 21.97 -19.46 8.74
N ALA A 552 22.37 -20.70 8.47
CA ALA A 552 21.44 -21.84 8.31
C ALA A 552 20.65 -22.12 9.61
N ALA A 553 21.29 -22.00 10.79
CA ALA A 553 20.61 -22.13 12.08
C ALA A 553 19.57 -21.03 12.32
N VAL A 554 19.87 -19.79 11.91
CA VAL A 554 18.89 -18.68 11.94
C VAL A 554 17.67 -19.01 11.06
N LYS A 555 17.89 -19.51 9.84
CA LYS A 555 16.83 -19.90 8.91
C LYS A 555 15.95 -21.01 9.52
N GLN A 556 16.55 -22.06 10.06
CA GLN A 556 15.84 -23.16 10.70
C GLN A 556 14.98 -22.68 11.89
N ALA A 557 15.53 -21.82 12.74
CA ALA A 557 14.79 -21.27 13.88
C ALA A 557 13.60 -20.36 13.44
N ASN A 558 13.70 -19.69 12.30
CA ASN A 558 12.58 -18.93 11.73
C ASN A 558 11.48 -19.86 11.18
N LYS A 559 11.84 -21.00 10.56
CA LYS A 559 10.87 -22.04 10.13
C LYS A 559 10.11 -22.59 11.33
N GLU A 560 10.78 -22.99 12.39
CA GLU A 560 10.16 -23.50 13.62
C GLU A 560 9.20 -22.50 14.25
N ARG A 561 9.58 -21.21 14.26
CA ARG A 561 8.70 -20.14 14.74
C ARG A 561 7.46 -20.01 13.88
N LEU A 562 7.60 -20.07 12.56
CA LEU A 562 6.48 -20.01 11.62
C LEU A 562 5.52 -21.19 11.82
N PHE A 563 6.04 -22.41 11.94
CA PHE A 563 5.23 -23.63 12.10
C PHE A 563 4.37 -23.56 13.35
N LYS A 564 4.93 -23.14 14.47
CA LYS A 564 4.16 -22.92 15.72
C LYS A 564 3.04 -21.90 15.54
N VAL A 565 3.30 -20.83 14.80
CA VAL A 565 2.29 -19.79 14.53
C VAL A 565 1.17 -20.33 13.65
N LEU A 566 1.49 -21.05 12.57
CA LEU A 566 0.48 -21.60 11.65
C LEU A 566 -0.34 -22.72 12.30
N GLN A 567 0.29 -23.56 13.11
CA GLN A 567 -0.44 -24.58 13.89
C GLN A 567 -1.41 -23.97 14.89
N ALA A 568 -0.94 -22.97 15.67
CA ALA A 568 -1.78 -22.34 16.70
C ALA A 568 -2.92 -21.48 16.11
N ARG A 569 -2.70 -20.85 14.96
CA ARG A 569 -3.65 -19.91 14.34
C ARG A 569 -4.62 -20.60 13.39
N ASP A 570 -4.12 -21.50 12.53
CA ASP A 570 -4.84 -22.06 11.39
C ASP A 570 -4.97 -23.59 11.48
N GLY A 571 -4.35 -24.24 12.47
CA GLY A 571 -4.33 -25.71 12.59
C GLY A 571 -3.47 -26.38 11.50
N ILE A 572 -2.58 -25.63 10.82
CA ILE A 572 -1.73 -26.12 9.73
C ILE A 572 -0.47 -26.74 10.33
N GLU A 573 -0.25 -28.00 10.07
CA GLU A 573 0.99 -28.74 10.40
C GLU A 573 1.86 -28.84 9.14
N LEU A 574 3.16 -28.51 9.27
CA LEU A 574 4.12 -28.49 8.17
C LEU A 574 5.30 -29.43 8.47
N PRO A 575 5.86 -30.12 7.46
CA PRO A 575 7.06 -30.92 7.62
C PRO A 575 8.28 -30.05 7.98
N GLU A 576 9.01 -30.42 9.04
CA GLU A 576 10.10 -29.59 9.59
C GLU A 576 11.28 -29.38 8.64
N HIS A 577 11.55 -30.34 7.76
CA HIS A 577 12.74 -30.34 6.88
C HIS A 577 12.44 -30.00 5.42
N ALA A 578 11.21 -29.62 5.10
CA ALA A 578 10.83 -29.27 3.75
C ALA A 578 11.36 -27.88 3.35
N MET A 579 11.69 -27.71 2.05
CA MET A 579 11.92 -26.39 1.47
C MET A 579 10.63 -25.57 1.59
N LEU A 580 10.72 -24.35 2.11
CA LEU A 580 9.60 -23.41 2.11
C LEU A 580 9.60 -22.58 0.82
N ASP A 581 8.71 -22.94 -0.08
CA ASP A 581 8.47 -22.31 -1.37
C ASP A 581 7.26 -21.37 -1.26
N VAL A 582 7.51 -20.04 -1.25
CA VAL A 582 6.54 -19.06 -0.78
C VAL A 582 6.09 -18.11 -1.88
N MET A 583 4.78 -18.04 -2.10
CA MET A 583 4.11 -17.08 -2.99
C MET A 583 3.07 -16.27 -2.22
N VAL A 584 3.47 -15.15 -1.62
CA VAL A 584 2.59 -14.29 -0.84
C VAL A 584 2.45 -12.92 -1.49
N LYS A 585 1.35 -12.72 -2.17
CA LYS A 585 1.01 -11.50 -2.91
C LYS A 585 -0.49 -11.49 -3.25
N ARG A 586 -1.06 -10.29 -3.49
CA ARG A 586 -2.46 -10.15 -3.94
C ARG A 586 -2.78 -11.17 -5.03
N LEU A 587 -3.92 -11.84 -4.95
CA LEU A 587 -4.33 -12.76 -6.01
C LEU A 587 -4.81 -11.98 -7.22
N HIS A 588 -4.14 -12.20 -8.35
CA HIS A 588 -4.46 -11.61 -9.63
C HIS A 588 -3.87 -12.50 -10.74
N GLU A 589 -4.57 -12.68 -11.85
CA GLU A 589 -4.17 -13.60 -12.91
C GLU A 589 -2.78 -13.31 -13.47
N TYR A 590 -2.37 -12.02 -13.62
CA TYR A 590 -1.04 -11.66 -14.14
C TYR A 590 0.13 -12.11 -13.24
N LYS A 591 -0.14 -12.32 -11.93
CA LYS A 591 0.86 -12.82 -10.96
C LYS A 591 1.06 -14.33 -11.07
N ARG A 592 0.18 -14.99 -11.80
CA ARG A 592 0.22 -16.40 -12.21
C ARG A 592 0.30 -17.40 -11.04
N GLN A 593 -0.51 -17.19 -9.98
CA GLN A 593 -0.71 -18.24 -8.97
C GLN A 593 -1.19 -19.56 -9.60
N SER A 594 -1.89 -19.48 -10.74
CA SER A 594 -2.28 -20.63 -11.56
C SER A 594 -1.08 -21.41 -12.08
N LEU A 595 0.02 -20.76 -12.51
CA LEU A 595 1.24 -21.45 -12.96
C LEU A 595 1.91 -22.24 -11.83
N LYS A 596 1.99 -21.63 -10.63
CA LYS A 596 2.46 -22.34 -9.43
C LYS A 596 1.57 -23.53 -9.10
N LEU A 597 0.24 -23.36 -9.17
CA LEU A 597 -0.72 -24.45 -8.96
C LEU A 597 -0.50 -25.59 -9.96
N LEU A 598 -0.27 -25.28 -11.24
CA LEU A 598 0.04 -26.28 -12.27
C LEU A 598 1.33 -27.06 -11.94
N HIS A 599 2.36 -26.39 -11.42
CA HIS A 599 3.59 -27.07 -10.96
C HIS A 599 3.31 -28.03 -9.81
N ILE A 600 2.55 -27.60 -8.80
CA ILE A 600 2.18 -28.44 -7.64
C ILE A 600 1.43 -29.68 -8.11
N VAL A 601 0.42 -29.51 -8.95
CA VAL A 601 -0.39 -30.62 -9.49
C VAL A 601 0.45 -31.53 -10.39
N SER A 602 1.35 -30.98 -11.19
CA SER A 602 2.27 -31.75 -12.05
C SER A 602 3.24 -32.61 -11.23
N THR A 603 3.76 -32.06 -10.12
CA THR A 603 4.63 -32.82 -9.20
C THR A 603 3.86 -33.95 -8.53
N TYR A 604 2.67 -33.64 -7.98
CA TYR A 604 1.78 -34.63 -7.37
C TYR A 604 1.41 -35.73 -8.36
N GLU A 605 0.99 -35.37 -9.59
CA GLU A 605 0.61 -36.32 -10.64
C GLU A 605 1.79 -37.24 -11.02
N SER A 606 3.00 -36.71 -11.11
CA SER A 606 4.20 -37.48 -11.43
C SER A 606 4.51 -38.54 -10.37
N ILE A 607 4.23 -38.27 -9.10
CA ILE A 607 4.41 -39.22 -8.01
C ILE A 607 3.31 -40.28 -8.02
N ILE A 608 2.04 -39.90 -8.09
CA ILE A 608 0.92 -40.84 -7.99
C ILE A 608 0.80 -41.74 -9.23
N SER A 609 1.27 -41.28 -10.38
CA SER A 609 1.37 -42.11 -11.62
C SER A 609 2.58 -43.04 -11.65
N GLY A 610 3.53 -42.88 -10.71
CA GLY A 610 4.77 -43.67 -10.64
C GLY A 610 5.85 -43.22 -11.64
N ARG A 611 5.71 -42.08 -12.28
CA ARG A 611 6.77 -41.50 -13.14
C ARG A 611 8.00 -41.08 -12.35
N VAL A 612 7.79 -40.57 -11.13
CA VAL A 612 8.83 -40.18 -10.17
C VAL A 612 8.55 -40.87 -8.86
N ARG A 613 9.58 -41.41 -8.19
CA ARG A 613 9.43 -41.98 -6.85
C ARG A 613 9.40 -40.82 -5.82
N ALA A 614 8.58 -40.93 -4.80
CA ALA A 614 8.51 -39.90 -3.76
C ALA A 614 9.87 -39.59 -3.10
N GLU A 615 10.69 -40.64 -2.87
CA GLU A 615 12.01 -40.53 -2.29
C GLU A 615 13.05 -39.76 -3.14
N ASP A 616 12.79 -39.60 -4.45
CA ASP A 616 13.66 -38.83 -5.36
C ASP A 616 13.28 -37.34 -5.43
N VAL A 617 12.13 -36.96 -4.88
CA VAL A 617 11.64 -35.55 -4.82
C VAL A 617 12.25 -34.81 -3.62
N VAL A 618 12.65 -33.57 -3.84
CA VAL A 618 13.03 -32.68 -2.72
C VAL A 618 11.79 -32.37 -1.88
N PRO A 619 11.78 -32.67 -0.57
CA PRO A 619 10.63 -32.35 0.28
C PRO A 619 10.32 -30.85 0.23
N ARG A 620 9.06 -30.50 -0.07
CA ARG A 620 8.66 -29.12 -0.34
C ARG A 620 7.31 -28.79 0.28
N THR A 621 7.24 -27.64 0.96
CA THR A 621 5.99 -27.02 1.40
C THR A 621 5.74 -25.79 0.55
N PHE A 622 4.66 -25.80 -0.21
CA PHE A 622 4.19 -24.66 -0.98
C PHE A 622 3.28 -23.79 -0.11
N VAL A 623 3.65 -22.52 0.06
CA VAL A 623 2.88 -21.59 0.86
C VAL A 623 2.30 -20.49 -0.02
N PHE A 624 0.98 -20.39 -0.04
CA PHE A 624 0.26 -19.26 -0.61
C PHE A 624 -0.18 -18.28 0.49
N GLY A 625 -0.32 -17.01 0.13
CA GLY A 625 -0.95 -16.01 1.00
C GLY A 625 -1.46 -14.88 0.12
N ALA A 626 -2.78 -14.77 -0.01
CA ALA A 626 -3.40 -13.86 -0.95
C ALA A 626 -4.82 -13.52 -0.56
N LYS A 627 -5.26 -12.30 -0.93
CA LYS A 627 -6.69 -11.92 -0.94
C LYS A 627 -7.08 -11.60 -2.38
N ALA A 628 -8.25 -12.05 -2.80
CA ALA A 628 -8.88 -11.64 -4.05
C ALA A 628 -9.80 -10.43 -3.79
N ALA A 629 -9.88 -9.49 -4.73
CA ALA A 629 -10.91 -8.44 -4.67
C ALA A 629 -12.33 -9.08 -4.68
N PRO A 630 -13.31 -8.53 -3.93
CA PRO A 630 -14.63 -9.17 -3.76
C PRO A 630 -15.35 -9.50 -5.08
N GLY A 631 -15.27 -8.61 -6.08
CA GLY A 631 -15.88 -8.80 -7.39
C GLY A 631 -15.03 -9.59 -8.40
N TYR A 632 -13.81 -10.01 -8.04
CA TYR A 632 -12.91 -10.70 -8.97
C TYR A 632 -13.15 -12.22 -8.94
N HIS A 633 -14.16 -12.68 -9.66
CA HIS A 633 -14.62 -14.07 -9.65
C HIS A 633 -13.53 -15.07 -10.02
N MET A 634 -12.75 -14.87 -11.10
CA MET A 634 -11.68 -15.79 -11.51
C MET A 634 -10.61 -15.94 -10.42
N ALA A 635 -10.27 -14.85 -9.74
CA ALA A 635 -9.33 -14.90 -8.62
C ALA A 635 -9.89 -15.71 -7.44
N LYS A 636 -11.19 -15.58 -7.14
CA LYS A 636 -11.86 -16.37 -6.07
C LYS A 636 -11.94 -17.86 -6.42
N GLU A 637 -12.22 -18.22 -7.67
CA GLU A 637 -12.19 -19.61 -8.12
C GLU A 637 -10.78 -20.19 -8.09
N THR A 638 -9.75 -19.39 -8.36
CA THR A 638 -8.35 -19.81 -8.20
C THR A 638 -8.01 -20.11 -6.73
N ILE A 639 -8.48 -19.30 -5.77
CA ILE A 639 -8.33 -19.58 -4.33
C ILE A 639 -9.01 -20.89 -3.96
N PHE A 640 -10.25 -21.07 -4.40
CA PHE A 640 -11.00 -22.32 -4.16
C PHE A 640 -10.22 -23.55 -4.66
N LEU A 641 -9.66 -23.47 -5.86
CA LEU A 641 -8.94 -24.60 -6.46
C LEU A 641 -7.61 -24.87 -5.71
N ILE A 642 -6.89 -23.83 -5.30
CA ILE A 642 -5.66 -23.97 -4.48
C ILE A 642 -5.99 -24.69 -3.16
N ASN A 643 -7.04 -24.26 -2.44
CA ASN A 643 -7.44 -24.89 -1.19
C ASN A 643 -7.91 -26.33 -1.37
N SER A 644 -8.64 -26.62 -2.46
CA SER A 644 -9.11 -27.98 -2.78
C SER A 644 -7.94 -28.94 -3.13
N VAL A 645 -6.93 -28.42 -3.84
CA VAL A 645 -5.68 -29.14 -4.12
C VAL A 645 -4.92 -29.39 -2.80
N ALA A 646 -4.83 -28.36 -1.93
CA ALA A 646 -4.19 -28.48 -0.62
C ALA A 646 -4.86 -29.56 0.25
N GLU A 647 -6.19 -29.56 0.35
CA GLU A 647 -6.95 -30.56 1.09
C GLU A 647 -6.64 -32.00 0.61
N THR A 648 -6.61 -32.19 -0.71
CA THR A 648 -6.37 -33.51 -1.30
C THR A 648 -4.93 -33.98 -1.12
N ILE A 649 -3.94 -33.13 -1.41
CA ILE A 649 -2.51 -33.48 -1.33
C ILE A 649 -2.12 -33.76 0.12
N ASN A 650 -2.50 -32.89 1.05
CA ASN A 650 -2.14 -33.02 2.46
C ASN A 650 -2.76 -34.28 3.14
N ALA A 651 -3.84 -34.82 2.58
CA ALA A 651 -4.48 -36.05 3.05
C ALA A 651 -3.95 -37.32 2.39
N ASP A 652 -3.11 -37.20 1.33
CA ASP A 652 -2.64 -38.39 0.57
C ASP A 652 -1.34 -38.96 1.16
N GLU A 653 -1.45 -40.15 1.78
CA GLU A 653 -0.34 -40.88 2.41
C GLU A 653 0.84 -41.15 1.45
N ARG A 654 0.63 -41.16 0.13
CA ARG A 654 1.67 -41.42 -0.86
C ARG A 654 2.68 -40.27 -1.02
N VAL A 655 2.28 -39.04 -0.62
CA VAL A 655 3.06 -37.80 -0.86
C VAL A 655 3.28 -36.96 0.39
N LYS A 656 2.63 -37.25 1.52
CA LYS A 656 2.61 -36.43 2.74
C LYS A 656 4.00 -36.06 3.29
N ASP A 657 5.00 -36.92 3.09
CA ASP A 657 6.35 -36.71 3.61
C ASP A 657 7.22 -35.83 2.68
N VAL A 658 6.78 -35.63 1.44
CA VAL A 658 7.55 -34.90 0.42
C VAL A 658 6.82 -33.70 -0.18
N LEU A 659 5.49 -33.62 -0.03
CA LEU A 659 4.68 -32.57 -0.64
C LEU A 659 3.60 -32.11 0.30
N SER A 660 3.58 -30.82 0.61
CA SER A 660 2.50 -30.18 1.37
C SER A 660 2.16 -28.82 0.78
N VAL A 661 0.91 -28.39 0.97
CA VAL A 661 0.41 -27.10 0.48
C VAL A 661 -0.31 -26.39 1.63
N ALA A 662 0.06 -25.13 1.87
CA ALA A 662 -0.53 -24.31 2.92
C ALA A 662 -1.05 -22.99 2.34
N PHE A 663 -2.27 -22.62 2.72
CA PHE A 663 -2.84 -21.32 2.41
C PHE A 663 -3.43 -20.69 3.69
N PRO A 664 -2.59 -20.13 4.57
CA PRO A 664 -3.10 -19.43 5.76
C PRO A 664 -3.98 -18.25 5.35
N ALA A 665 -5.16 -18.16 5.96
CA ALA A 665 -6.13 -17.12 5.67
C ALA A 665 -5.63 -15.74 6.10
N ASN A 666 -6.20 -14.69 5.50
CA ASN A 666 -6.00 -13.30 5.92
C ASN A 666 -4.54 -12.84 5.96
N TYR A 667 -3.80 -13.07 4.86
CA TYR A 667 -2.44 -12.57 4.73
C TYR A 667 -2.38 -11.05 4.98
N ASN A 668 -1.48 -10.62 5.86
CA ASN A 668 -1.27 -9.25 6.30
C ASN A 668 0.22 -9.02 6.68
N VAL A 669 0.59 -7.82 7.16
CA VAL A 669 1.99 -7.51 7.53
C VAL A 669 2.46 -8.37 8.70
N THR A 670 1.61 -8.62 9.70
CA THR A 670 1.94 -9.46 10.86
C THR A 670 2.32 -10.89 10.44
N LEU A 671 1.60 -11.48 9.48
CA LEU A 671 1.93 -12.79 8.94
C LEU A 671 3.16 -12.74 8.04
N ALA A 672 3.31 -11.67 7.23
CA ALA A 672 4.49 -11.45 6.39
C ALA A 672 5.80 -11.42 7.20
N GLU A 673 5.80 -10.79 8.39
CA GLU A 673 6.94 -10.74 9.32
C GLU A 673 7.34 -12.11 9.90
N LYS A 674 6.53 -13.14 9.67
CA LYS A 674 6.83 -14.53 10.05
C LYS A 674 7.20 -15.39 8.84
N LEU A 675 6.45 -15.23 7.74
CA LEU A 675 6.65 -16.00 6.50
C LEU A 675 7.96 -15.65 5.81
N ILE A 676 8.24 -14.35 5.64
CA ILE A 676 9.39 -13.89 4.86
C ILE A 676 10.74 -14.34 5.45
N PRO A 677 11.00 -14.21 6.78
CA PRO A 677 12.24 -14.73 7.38
C PRO A 677 12.41 -16.26 7.26
N ALA A 678 11.31 -17.00 7.21
CA ALA A 678 11.32 -18.46 7.15
C ALA A 678 11.48 -19.02 5.72
N ALA A 679 11.17 -18.24 4.68
CA ALA A 679 11.17 -18.70 3.30
C ALA A 679 12.56 -19.09 2.79
N ASP A 680 12.64 -20.19 2.03
CA ASP A 680 13.82 -20.59 1.29
C ASP A 680 13.76 -20.08 -0.15
N LEU A 681 12.60 -20.21 -0.81
CA LEU A 681 12.37 -19.83 -2.19
C LEU A 681 11.24 -18.79 -2.28
N SER A 682 11.48 -17.75 -3.04
CA SER A 682 10.56 -16.65 -3.32
C SER A 682 10.04 -16.72 -4.75
N GLU A 683 8.73 -16.86 -4.91
CA GLU A 683 8.05 -16.96 -6.20
C GLU A 683 7.68 -15.58 -6.76
N GLN A 684 8.36 -15.15 -7.82
CA GLN A 684 8.19 -13.84 -8.47
C GLN A 684 7.92 -14.04 -9.98
N ILE A 685 6.83 -14.75 -10.28
CA ILE A 685 6.55 -15.40 -11.56
C ILE A 685 5.48 -14.68 -12.41
N SER A 686 5.30 -13.36 -12.24
CA SER A 686 4.41 -12.56 -13.09
C SER A 686 4.76 -12.70 -14.58
N LEU A 687 3.78 -12.50 -15.46
CA LEU A 687 4.08 -12.39 -16.88
C LEU A 687 4.93 -11.15 -17.13
N ALA A 688 6.02 -11.28 -17.89
CA ALA A 688 6.92 -10.17 -18.17
C ALA A 688 6.18 -8.94 -18.76
N GLY A 689 6.53 -7.75 -18.28
CA GLY A 689 5.89 -6.49 -18.64
C GLY A 689 4.56 -6.21 -17.91
N LYS A 690 4.26 -6.92 -16.80
CA LYS A 690 2.99 -6.74 -16.05
C LYS A 690 3.19 -6.32 -14.59
N GLU A 691 4.23 -6.77 -13.90
CA GLU A 691 4.57 -6.30 -12.56
C GLU A 691 5.42 -5.04 -12.65
N ALA A 692 4.93 -3.90 -12.19
CA ALA A 692 5.66 -2.63 -12.27
C ALA A 692 6.99 -2.66 -11.49
N SER A 693 7.00 -3.27 -10.32
CA SER A 693 8.20 -3.41 -9.48
C SER A 693 8.12 -4.69 -8.63
N GLY A 694 7.07 -4.83 -7.83
CA GLY A 694 7.06 -5.70 -6.68
C GLY A 694 7.90 -5.11 -5.53
N THR A 695 7.58 -5.51 -4.31
CA THR A 695 8.38 -5.23 -3.10
C THR A 695 8.51 -6.47 -2.22
N GLY A 696 7.73 -7.51 -2.49
CA GLY A 696 7.89 -8.83 -1.87
C GLY A 696 9.25 -9.43 -2.19
N ASN A 697 9.65 -9.40 -3.47
CA ASN A 697 10.95 -9.84 -3.95
C ASN A 697 12.12 -9.26 -3.14
N MET A 698 12.12 -7.94 -2.89
CA MET A 698 13.14 -7.24 -2.09
C MET A 698 13.20 -7.74 -0.64
N LYS A 699 12.04 -7.93 0.00
CA LYS A 699 11.94 -8.42 1.38
C LYS A 699 12.47 -9.84 1.52
N PHE A 700 12.14 -10.71 0.57
CA PHE A 700 12.62 -12.08 0.53
C PHE A 700 14.13 -12.14 0.34
N ALA A 701 14.68 -11.42 -0.64
CA ALA A 701 16.12 -11.36 -0.87
C ALA A 701 16.90 -10.86 0.37
N LEU A 702 16.43 -9.77 1.01
CA LEU A 702 16.99 -9.23 2.26
C LEU A 702 16.91 -10.20 3.45
N ASN A 703 16.07 -11.22 3.39
CA ASN A 703 15.96 -12.28 4.40
C ASN A 703 16.58 -13.62 3.95
N GLY A 704 17.34 -13.62 2.87
CA GLY A 704 18.07 -14.78 2.38
C GLY A 704 17.22 -15.88 1.77
N ALA A 705 16.08 -15.52 1.15
CA ALA A 705 15.36 -16.41 0.25
C ALA A 705 15.85 -16.19 -1.18
N LEU A 706 16.14 -17.28 -1.91
CA LEU A 706 16.48 -17.20 -3.31
C LEU A 706 15.23 -16.95 -4.14
N THR A 707 15.36 -16.26 -5.27
CA THR A 707 14.23 -15.92 -6.13
C THR A 707 14.19 -16.83 -7.34
N ILE A 708 13.01 -17.45 -7.60
CA ILE A 708 12.61 -17.93 -8.91
C ILE A 708 11.65 -16.92 -9.52
N GLY A 709 11.95 -16.46 -10.74
CA GLY A 709 11.18 -15.35 -11.30
C GLY A 709 11.41 -15.12 -12.78
N THR A 710 10.57 -14.29 -13.34
CA THR A 710 10.64 -13.77 -14.71
C THR A 710 11.43 -12.47 -14.77
N ASP A 711 11.85 -12.08 -15.96
CA ASP A 711 12.53 -10.80 -16.21
C ASP A 711 11.49 -9.65 -16.26
N ASP A 712 10.96 -9.30 -15.06
CA ASP A 712 9.86 -8.36 -14.90
C ASP A 712 10.04 -7.51 -13.63
N GLY A 713 9.62 -6.25 -13.68
CA GLY A 713 9.70 -5.32 -12.56
C GLY A 713 11.11 -5.25 -11.95
N ALA A 714 11.17 -5.20 -10.61
CA ALA A 714 12.44 -5.15 -9.88
C ALA A 714 13.22 -6.48 -9.86
N ASN A 715 12.67 -7.59 -10.37
CA ASN A 715 13.42 -8.84 -10.51
C ASN A 715 14.65 -8.65 -11.40
N VAL A 716 14.54 -7.80 -12.44
CA VAL A 716 15.67 -7.46 -13.35
C VAL A 716 16.84 -6.90 -12.53
N GLU A 717 16.57 -5.89 -11.71
CA GLU A 717 17.58 -5.22 -10.87
C GLU A 717 18.10 -6.15 -9.76
N ILE A 718 17.23 -6.97 -9.15
CA ILE A 718 17.66 -7.98 -8.17
C ILE A 718 18.65 -8.95 -8.81
N ARG A 719 18.31 -9.53 -9.97
CA ARG A 719 19.16 -10.47 -10.69
C ARG A 719 20.52 -9.86 -11.05
N GLN A 720 20.53 -8.62 -11.55
CA GLN A 720 21.76 -7.90 -11.89
C GLN A 720 22.67 -7.70 -10.66
N LEU A 721 22.10 -7.44 -9.49
CA LEU A 721 22.85 -7.21 -8.26
C LEU A 721 23.35 -8.50 -7.61
N VAL A 722 22.49 -9.53 -7.50
CA VAL A 722 22.86 -10.78 -6.85
C VAL A 722 23.70 -11.67 -7.76
N GLY A 723 23.59 -11.54 -9.07
CA GLY A 723 24.22 -12.34 -10.12
C GLY A 723 23.36 -13.52 -10.57
N ASP A 724 23.50 -13.92 -11.84
CA ASP A 724 22.68 -14.96 -12.48
C ASP A 724 22.76 -16.32 -11.76
N ASP A 725 23.87 -16.66 -11.15
CA ASP A 725 24.05 -17.90 -10.39
C ASP A 725 23.22 -17.94 -9.09
N ASN A 726 22.74 -16.80 -8.61
CA ASN A 726 22.01 -16.65 -7.35
C ASN A 726 20.52 -16.30 -7.59
N PHE A 727 20.03 -16.51 -8.82
CA PHE A 727 18.67 -16.25 -9.27
C PHE A 727 18.19 -17.28 -10.28
N PHE A 728 17.02 -17.84 -10.12
CA PHE A 728 16.45 -18.84 -11.04
C PHE A 728 15.54 -18.16 -12.07
N LEU A 729 16.14 -17.65 -13.14
CA LEU A 729 15.42 -17.00 -14.23
C LEU A 729 14.70 -18.03 -15.11
N PHE A 730 13.45 -17.72 -15.53
CA PHE A 730 12.70 -18.45 -16.53
C PHE A 730 11.68 -17.55 -17.26
N GLY A 731 11.04 -18.11 -18.27
CA GLY A 731 9.91 -17.51 -18.97
C GLY A 731 10.31 -16.54 -20.08
N MET A 732 9.29 -16.11 -20.82
CA MET A 732 9.44 -15.16 -21.92
C MET A 732 9.79 -13.77 -21.41
N THR A 733 10.58 -13.04 -22.19
CA THR A 733 10.79 -11.59 -22.02
C THR A 733 9.57 -10.80 -22.52
N GLU A 734 9.48 -9.53 -22.15
CA GLU A 734 8.37 -8.68 -22.58
C GLU A 734 8.23 -8.59 -24.12
N PRO A 735 9.30 -8.43 -24.93
CA PRO A 735 9.19 -8.45 -26.39
C PRO A 735 8.69 -9.80 -26.94
N GLU A 736 9.09 -10.93 -26.35
CA GLU A 736 8.62 -12.26 -26.76
C GLU A 736 7.14 -12.47 -26.45
N VAL A 737 6.66 -11.92 -25.31
CA VAL A 737 5.22 -11.91 -24.97
C VAL A 737 4.41 -11.12 -26.00
N GLU A 738 4.88 -9.93 -26.39
CA GLU A 738 4.21 -9.11 -27.40
C GLU A 738 4.22 -9.78 -28.77
N GLN A 739 5.34 -10.38 -29.16
CA GLN A 739 5.45 -11.13 -30.41
C GLN A 739 4.47 -12.30 -30.44
N LEU A 740 4.45 -13.15 -29.39
CA LEU A 740 3.56 -14.31 -29.31
C LEU A 740 2.08 -13.89 -29.35
N ARG A 741 1.74 -12.76 -28.72
CA ARG A 741 0.39 -12.18 -28.77
C ARG A 741 0.03 -11.74 -30.19
N ALA A 742 0.95 -11.07 -30.89
CA ALA A 742 0.73 -10.60 -32.27
C ALA A 742 0.60 -11.76 -33.28
N GLU A 743 1.31 -12.87 -33.03
CA GLU A 743 1.21 -14.11 -33.83
C GLU A 743 -0.09 -14.90 -33.57
N GLY A 744 -0.87 -14.55 -32.54
CA GLY A 744 -2.13 -15.20 -32.20
C GLY A 744 -1.93 -16.41 -31.29
N TYR A 745 -1.56 -16.15 -30.03
CA TYR A 745 -1.39 -17.16 -29.00
C TYR A 745 -2.55 -18.15 -28.92
N GLN A 746 -2.25 -19.45 -28.93
CA GLN A 746 -3.23 -20.54 -28.85
C GLN A 746 -2.90 -21.48 -27.67
N PRO A 747 -3.55 -21.31 -26.49
CA PRO A 747 -3.24 -22.11 -25.29
C PRO A 747 -3.36 -23.61 -25.51
N THR A 748 -4.40 -24.05 -26.26
CA THR A 748 -4.62 -25.48 -26.56
C THR A 748 -3.50 -26.13 -27.34
N SER A 749 -2.65 -25.38 -28.06
CA SER A 749 -1.50 -25.94 -28.75
C SER A 749 -0.46 -26.48 -27.77
N TYR A 750 -0.20 -25.73 -26.68
CA TYR A 750 0.71 -26.13 -25.60
C TYR A 750 0.18 -27.36 -24.84
N TYR A 751 -1.11 -27.34 -24.50
CA TYR A 751 -1.78 -28.51 -23.90
C TYR A 751 -1.64 -29.79 -24.76
N ARG A 752 -1.78 -29.66 -26.08
CA ARG A 752 -1.69 -30.85 -27.00
C ARG A 752 -0.26 -31.32 -27.21
N SER A 753 0.73 -30.43 -27.19
CA SER A 753 2.13 -30.75 -27.51
C SER A 753 2.96 -31.18 -26.30
N ASN A 754 2.49 -30.92 -25.06
CA ASN A 754 3.19 -31.24 -23.81
C ASN A 754 2.40 -32.30 -23.02
N ASP A 755 2.90 -33.55 -22.97
CA ASP A 755 2.25 -34.65 -22.26
C ASP A 755 2.13 -34.43 -20.77
N ARG A 756 3.12 -33.78 -20.15
CA ARG A 756 3.12 -33.45 -18.71
C ARG A 756 2.05 -32.39 -18.40
N LEU A 757 1.97 -31.32 -19.20
CA LEU A 757 0.93 -30.31 -19.08
C LEU A 757 -0.47 -30.92 -19.27
N ARG A 758 -0.63 -31.78 -20.26
CA ARG A 758 -1.90 -32.47 -20.53
C ARG A 758 -2.35 -33.29 -19.32
N ALA A 759 -1.49 -34.14 -18.77
CA ALA A 759 -1.80 -34.95 -17.60
C ALA A 759 -2.16 -34.09 -16.38
N THR A 760 -1.47 -32.97 -16.19
CA THR A 760 -1.74 -31.99 -15.11
C THR A 760 -3.12 -31.39 -15.26
N ILE A 761 -3.47 -30.90 -16.45
CA ILE A 761 -4.79 -30.28 -16.71
C ILE A 761 -5.92 -31.29 -16.64
N ASP A 762 -5.71 -32.51 -17.20
CA ASP A 762 -6.69 -33.58 -17.16
C ASP A 762 -7.01 -34.01 -15.73
N LEU A 763 -6.01 -34.03 -14.85
CA LEU A 763 -6.22 -34.34 -13.43
C LEU A 763 -7.04 -33.25 -12.73
N LEU A 764 -6.78 -31.97 -13.02
CA LEU A 764 -7.58 -30.84 -12.51
C LEU A 764 -9.02 -30.89 -13.01
N ALA A 765 -9.21 -31.11 -14.30
CA ALA A 765 -10.52 -31.20 -14.93
C ALA A 765 -11.32 -32.45 -14.53
N GLY A 766 -10.62 -33.50 -14.12
CA GLY A 766 -11.21 -34.82 -13.79
C GLY A 766 -12.05 -34.85 -12.50
N GLY A 767 -12.05 -33.79 -11.70
CA GLY A 767 -12.74 -33.75 -10.40
C GLY A 767 -11.96 -34.38 -9.25
N HIS A 768 -10.70 -34.74 -9.48
CA HIS A 768 -9.84 -35.39 -8.46
C HIS A 768 -9.73 -34.57 -7.17
N PHE A 769 -9.56 -33.24 -7.30
CA PHE A 769 -9.39 -32.32 -6.19
C PHE A 769 -10.72 -31.73 -5.67
N THR A 770 -11.85 -32.00 -6.35
CA THR A 770 -13.15 -31.43 -6.06
C THR A 770 -14.18 -32.49 -5.66
N ARG A 771 -13.72 -33.59 -5.07
CA ARG A 771 -14.57 -34.72 -4.58
C ARG A 771 -15.47 -35.30 -5.69
N GLY A 772 -14.97 -35.34 -6.95
CA GLY A 772 -15.69 -35.84 -8.12
C GLY A 772 -16.52 -34.80 -8.86
N ASP A 773 -16.66 -33.59 -8.34
CA ASP A 773 -17.36 -32.48 -9.02
C ASP A 773 -16.45 -31.82 -10.06
N ARG A 774 -16.61 -32.23 -11.33
CA ARG A 774 -15.87 -31.66 -12.47
C ARG A 774 -16.29 -30.22 -12.78
N ALA A 775 -17.49 -29.81 -12.45
CA ALA A 775 -17.97 -28.45 -12.71
C ALA A 775 -17.28 -27.42 -11.82
N ALA A 776 -16.85 -27.82 -10.63
CA ALA A 776 -16.21 -26.93 -9.67
C ALA A 776 -14.83 -26.40 -10.12
N SER A 777 -14.08 -27.14 -10.95
CA SER A 777 -12.82 -26.67 -11.52
C SER A 777 -12.95 -26.08 -12.94
N ALA A 778 -14.12 -26.24 -13.58
CA ALA A 778 -14.29 -25.95 -14.99
C ALA A 778 -13.94 -24.50 -15.36
N GLN A 779 -14.33 -23.52 -14.54
CA GLN A 779 -14.10 -22.12 -14.86
C GLN A 779 -12.59 -21.79 -14.99
N VAL A 780 -11.77 -22.28 -14.08
CA VAL A 780 -10.30 -22.07 -14.13
C VAL A 780 -9.66 -22.85 -15.27
N VAL A 781 -10.06 -24.12 -15.45
CA VAL A 781 -9.55 -24.99 -16.52
C VAL A 781 -9.92 -24.45 -17.90
N ASP A 782 -11.17 -24.04 -18.10
CA ASP A 782 -11.65 -23.47 -19.36
C ASP A 782 -10.93 -22.16 -19.71
N ASN A 783 -10.71 -21.29 -18.69
CA ASN A 783 -9.94 -20.07 -18.89
C ASN A 783 -8.51 -20.39 -19.34
N LEU A 784 -7.81 -21.33 -18.69
CA LEU A 784 -6.46 -21.75 -19.07
C LEU A 784 -6.40 -22.33 -20.49
N LEU A 785 -7.40 -23.13 -20.91
CA LEU A 785 -7.40 -23.78 -22.22
C LEU A 785 -7.86 -22.87 -23.37
N THR A 786 -8.69 -21.86 -23.10
CA THR A 786 -9.32 -21.04 -24.15
C THR A 786 -8.83 -19.61 -24.23
N GLN A 787 -8.48 -19.01 -23.09
CA GLN A 787 -8.08 -17.60 -22.98
C GLN A 787 -6.60 -17.47 -22.62
N ASP A 788 -6.22 -18.02 -21.47
CA ASP A 788 -4.90 -17.89 -20.85
C ASP A 788 -4.25 -16.51 -21.07
N PRO A 789 -4.90 -15.42 -20.63
CA PRO A 789 -4.52 -14.04 -21.00
C PRO A 789 -3.11 -13.68 -20.54
N PHE A 790 -2.58 -14.45 -19.59
CA PHE A 790 -1.24 -14.27 -19.03
C PHE A 790 -0.28 -15.42 -19.35
N MET A 791 -0.56 -16.19 -20.39
CA MET A 791 0.34 -17.15 -21.02
C MET A 791 1.01 -18.15 -20.04
N ALA A 792 0.24 -18.62 -19.05
CA ALA A 792 0.73 -19.59 -18.07
C ALA A 792 1.13 -20.92 -18.75
N LEU A 793 0.38 -21.36 -19.77
CA LEU A 793 0.67 -22.60 -20.48
C LEU A 793 1.91 -22.49 -21.38
N ALA A 794 2.20 -21.30 -21.93
CA ALA A 794 3.39 -21.08 -22.73
C ALA A 794 4.68 -21.19 -21.89
N ASP A 795 4.68 -20.63 -20.67
CA ASP A 795 5.83 -20.66 -19.78
C ASP A 795 5.92 -21.92 -18.90
N PHE A 796 4.94 -22.82 -18.96
CA PHE A 796 4.86 -23.99 -18.08
C PHE A 796 6.13 -24.85 -18.09
N GLN A 797 6.63 -25.22 -19.27
CA GLN A 797 7.81 -26.07 -19.35
C GLN A 797 9.06 -25.35 -18.83
N GLY A 798 9.28 -24.10 -19.23
CA GLY A 798 10.40 -23.30 -18.74
C GLY A 798 10.38 -23.12 -17.22
N TYR A 799 9.19 -22.99 -16.62
CA TYR A 799 9.03 -22.94 -15.18
C TYR A 799 9.39 -24.27 -14.50
N LEU A 800 8.96 -25.42 -15.05
CA LEU A 800 9.35 -26.72 -14.53
C LEU A 800 10.88 -26.92 -14.59
N ASP A 801 11.50 -26.58 -15.73
CA ASP A 801 12.96 -26.68 -15.88
C ASP A 801 13.71 -25.80 -14.88
N ALA A 802 13.16 -24.63 -14.54
CA ALA A 802 13.72 -23.77 -13.48
C ALA A 802 13.56 -24.39 -12.09
N GLN A 803 12.41 -25.01 -11.82
CA GLN A 803 12.15 -25.72 -10.55
C GLN A 803 13.09 -26.94 -10.37
N ASP A 804 13.41 -27.65 -11.45
CA ASP A 804 14.39 -28.75 -11.43
C ASP A 804 15.81 -28.23 -11.11
N ARG A 805 16.19 -27.02 -11.58
CA ARG A 805 17.43 -26.35 -11.17
C ARG A 805 17.42 -25.98 -9.69
N VAL A 806 16.28 -25.46 -9.18
CA VAL A 806 16.09 -25.16 -7.73
C VAL A 806 16.35 -26.42 -6.91
N ASP A 807 15.71 -27.56 -7.27
CA ASP A 807 15.91 -28.84 -6.57
C ASP A 807 17.38 -29.30 -6.56
N THR A 808 18.07 -29.14 -7.69
CA THR A 808 19.47 -29.50 -7.82
C THR A 808 20.36 -28.70 -6.88
N VAL A 809 20.18 -27.38 -6.83
CA VAL A 809 20.99 -26.48 -5.95
C VAL A 809 20.60 -26.68 -4.48
N TYR A 810 19.32 -26.90 -4.16
CA TYR A 810 18.86 -27.07 -2.77
C TYR A 810 19.44 -28.34 -2.10
N ARG A 811 19.76 -29.39 -2.86
CA ARG A 811 20.44 -30.59 -2.35
C ARG A 811 21.87 -30.34 -1.86
N ASP A 812 22.54 -29.30 -2.38
CA ASP A 812 23.82 -28.80 -1.90
C ASP A 812 23.57 -27.64 -0.92
N THR A 813 23.45 -27.98 0.37
CA THR A 813 23.12 -27.03 1.44
C THR A 813 24.17 -25.94 1.59
N ASP A 814 25.44 -26.21 1.30
CA ASP A 814 26.52 -25.21 1.35
C ASP A 814 26.37 -24.19 0.20
N ALA A 815 26.13 -24.65 -1.02
CA ALA A 815 25.90 -23.80 -2.18
C ALA A 815 24.63 -22.96 -1.99
N TRP A 816 23.54 -23.55 -1.47
CA TRP A 816 22.29 -22.85 -1.19
C TRP A 816 22.49 -21.74 -0.16
N THR A 817 23.14 -22.05 0.98
CA THR A 817 23.37 -21.08 2.05
C THR A 817 24.31 -19.97 1.60
N ARG A 818 25.35 -20.28 0.83
CA ARG A 818 26.23 -19.30 0.20
C ARG A 818 25.44 -18.32 -0.67
N SER A 819 24.58 -18.82 -1.53
CA SER A 819 23.72 -17.99 -2.38
C SER A 819 22.74 -17.14 -1.57
N ALA A 820 22.19 -17.69 -0.49
CA ALA A 820 21.29 -16.96 0.41
C ALA A 820 22.01 -15.77 1.10
N ILE A 821 23.23 -15.96 1.56
CA ILE A 821 24.07 -14.89 2.13
C ILE A 821 24.36 -13.81 1.08
N LEU A 822 24.71 -14.20 -0.16
CA LEU A 822 24.98 -13.27 -1.25
C LEU A 822 23.71 -12.48 -1.64
N ASN A 823 22.51 -13.09 -1.58
CA ASN A 823 21.26 -12.35 -1.77
C ASN A 823 21.09 -11.26 -0.71
N VAL A 824 21.33 -11.56 0.58
CA VAL A 824 21.29 -10.54 1.64
C VAL A 824 22.33 -9.45 1.40
N ALA A 825 23.58 -9.83 1.17
CA ALA A 825 24.69 -8.91 1.03
C ALA A 825 24.52 -7.91 -0.13
N ARG A 826 23.92 -8.36 -1.24
CA ARG A 826 23.83 -7.59 -2.48
C ARG A 826 22.49 -6.88 -2.67
N SER A 827 21.54 -7.03 -1.73
CA SER A 827 20.21 -6.42 -1.82
C SER A 827 20.09 -5.08 -1.09
N GLY A 828 21.19 -4.47 -0.63
CA GLY A 828 21.20 -3.18 0.07
C GLY A 828 20.59 -2.03 -0.73
N PHE A 829 20.70 -2.06 -2.05
CA PHE A 829 20.08 -1.10 -2.97
C PHE A 829 18.55 -0.98 -2.76
N PHE A 830 17.86 -2.04 -2.32
CA PHE A 830 16.40 -2.02 -2.16
C PHE A 830 15.94 -1.43 -0.82
N SER A 831 16.70 -0.48 -0.29
CA SER A 831 16.31 0.35 0.86
C SER A 831 15.32 1.44 0.47
N SER A 832 14.24 1.62 1.23
CA SER A 832 13.36 2.78 1.07
C SER A 832 14.06 4.11 1.44
N ASP A 833 15.12 4.08 2.24
CA ASP A 833 15.94 5.28 2.52
C ASP A 833 16.68 5.75 1.25
N ARG A 834 17.24 4.80 0.47
CA ARG A 834 17.82 5.13 -0.85
C ARG A 834 16.73 5.67 -1.79
N SER A 835 15.54 5.02 -1.86
CA SER A 835 14.45 5.52 -2.68
C SER A 835 14.09 6.97 -2.30
N MET A 836 14.02 7.29 -1.01
CA MET A 836 13.69 8.66 -0.57
C MET A 836 14.80 9.66 -0.92
N ARG A 837 16.09 9.28 -0.85
CA ARG A 837 17.19 10.12 -1.37
C ARG A 837 17.01 10.42 -2.87
N ASP A 838 16.70 9.40 -3.69
CA ASP A 838 16.42 9.59 -5.12
C ASP A 838 15.22 10.53 -5.37
N TYR A 839 14.15 10.45 -4.55
CA TYR A 839 13.02 11.39 -4.65
C TYR A 839 13.43 12.81 -4.27
N LEU A 840 14.21 13.00 -3.20
CA LEU A 840 14.71 14.31 -2.77
C LEU A 840 15.55 14.97 -3.88
N ASP A 841 16.47 14.20 -4.48
CA ASP A 841 17.44 14.71 -5.46
C ASP A 841 16.83 14.92 -6.85
N ARG A 842 15.94 14.00 -7.31
CA ARG A 842 15.50 13.96 -8.71
C ARG A 842 14.10 14.56 -8.92
N ILE A 843 13.28 14.61 -7.90
CA ILE A 843 11.85 14.95 -8.02
C ILE A 843 11.47 16.15 -7.16
N TRP A 844 11.81 16.13 -5.86
CA TRP A 844 11.28 17.13 -4.94
C TRP A 844 12.14 18.38 -4.81
N ASN A 845 13.45 18.30 -5.08
CA ASN A 845 14.40 19.38 -4.89
C ASN A 845 14.26 19.98 -3.46
N ALA A 846 14.28 19.12 -2.44
CA ALA A 846 13.97 19.46 -1.06
C ALA A 846 15.13 19.13 -0.09
#